data_a9077ec05d45ad7915a06b73270bf361
#
_entry.id   a9077ec05d45ad7915a06b73270bf361
#
_cell.length_a   1.000
_cell.length_b   1.000
_cell.length_c   1.000
_cell.angle_alpha   90.00
_cell.angle_beta   90.00
_cell.angle_gamma   90.00
#
_symmetry.space_group_name_H-M   'P 1'
#
loop_
_entity.id
_entity.type
_entity.pdbx_description
1 polymer ?
#
loop_
_entity_poly.entity_id
_entity_poly.type
_entity_poly.pdbx_seq_one_letter_code
_entity_poly.pdbx_strand_id
1 'polypeptide(L)'
;MSLSKQLYLIISLIFFMIFAGNFVISVKNTKEYLETESVTKAQDTATSLGMTLKGLLKNKKDPEIESILRAIANRGFYKEIRLEDTAFTFVDSEIIENSKDLTQDDLWKINEVSVDVKYGSIEEESDSDDFGNELLELEEDASLNAEGLDEDDKNSVYTFIPSEKYKNGGNIPVKFSASFEDKLVNSITNLNLNNVLVKVSRDVKFESVPQWFIDYIPMSMPEKKSEISDGWKTTATIYVSANPGDAYAKLYEQAQGAIYYAIVAFVISMIFLVIFLRFILQPLKSIEELATSIAQGKFETIKKLPWTTEIRKVAISMNDMSTKIEGVISKLNKNLENMTQKLSIDDLTGLSLKQTFETDMKKMFMSKSDGYVLTIKIDDLGSYAKTNSSADVNKFIKTFAKILKDSNIDTDGEIEAYRFYGSEFAIIAKGLSYADTQNLTKKIQEEFEKLSTNCSKNNIAHIGATPFNKIGTTPEMLDAANEAYQTARQIGPNEAHIRNKNDLARDMQSWKDLVFDIIDNGKFEVSFIGDAISLDEKDKDKLLMQEAFTCAKDKNDKQIPIGTFVSIAEKYDKVVDFDKAVIQKVIRYINNNKINHAISINLSLDSLENRNFLSWLKTTIENNKSIAHLLVFSITAYGVAKDVDVFKSFTEVIHSAGAKIIIKRFETKFIPLDDIKGFNLDYIRLARDYTNGINTQSSKQGFVESLQELSSLLNIKVFAENVVNEEDFQYVKKLNLYGASR
;
A
#
# COMPACT_ATOMS: atom_id res chain seq x y z
N MET A 1 -4.07 -5.73 5.84
CA MET A 1 -2.68 -5.72 6.37
C MET A 1 -1.72 -5.41 5.22
N SER A 2 -0.72 -4.54 5.44
CA SER A 2 0.30 -4.30 4.41
C SER A 2 1.16 -5.55 4.18
N LEU A 3 1.67 -5.72 2.95
CA LEU A 3 2.55 -6.83 2.57
C LEU A 3 3.72 -7.00 3.55
N SER A 4 4.32 -5.88 3.97
CA SER A 4 5.39 -5.86 4.98
C SER A 4 4.99 -6.54 6.28
N LYS A 5 3.79 -6.23 6.81
CA LYS A 5 3.29 -6.82 8.07
C LYS A 5 3.02 -8.32 7.94
N GLN A 6 2.56 -8.76 6.77
CA GLN A 6 2.36 -10.19 6.49
C GLN A 6 3.71 -10.92 6.44
N LEU A 7 4.70 -10.33 5.78
CA LEU A 7 6.05 -10.91 5.67
C LEU A 7 6.73 -11.02 7.04
N TYR A 8 6.64 -9.96 7.87
CA TYR A 8 7.14 -10.01 9.25
C TYR A 8 6.50 -11.14 10.05
N LEU A 9 5.18 -11.29 9.96
CA LEU A 9 4.48 -12.33 10.71
C LEU A 9 4.88 -13.74 10.26
N ILE A 10 4.92 -13.99 8.96
CA ILE A 10 5.28 -15.31 8.40
C ILE A 10 6.71 -15.67 8.76
N ILE A 11 7.67 -14.78 8.55
CA ILE A 11 9.09 -15.06 8.81
C ILE A 11 9.34 -15.19 10.32
N SER A 12 8.67 -14.36 11.16
CA SER A 12 8.76 -14.50 12.62
C SER A 12 8.23 -15.85 13.09
N LEU A 13 7.13 -16.34 12.51
CA LEU A 13 6.58 -17.64 12.81
C LEU A 13 7.54 -18.77 12.40
N ILE A 14 8.17 -18.65 11.24
CA ILE A 14 9.16 -19.62 10.76
C ILE A 14 10.38 -19.64 11.72
N PHE A 15 10.91 -18.49 12.10
CA PHE A 15 12.00 -18.41 13.06
C PHE A 15 11.60 -19.00 14.40
N PHE A 16 10.43 -18.67 14.91
CA PHE A 16 9.92 -19.26 16.14
C PHE A 16 9.86 -20.79 16.06
N MET A 17 9.33 -21.36 14.96
CA MET A 17 9.29 -22.81 14.77
C MET A 17 10.68 -23.43 14.69
N ILE A 18 11.63 -22.79 14.00
CA ILE A 18 13.01 -23.27 13.90
C ILE A 18 13.67 -23.26 15.29
N PHE A 19 13.58 -22.17 16.05
CA PHE A 19 14.21 -22.07 17.36
C PHE A 19 13.53 -23.01 18.36
N ALA A 20 12.20 -23.12 18.36
CA ALA A 20 11.46 -24.06 19.20
C ALA A 20 11.80 -25.52 18.84
N GLY A 21 11.84 -25.84 17.56
CA GLY A 21 12.25 -27.16 17.08
C GLY A 21 13.67 -27.51 17.47
N ASN A 22 14.61 -26.59 17.28
CA ASN A 22 16.01 -26.79 17.67
C ASN A 22 16.16 -26.97 19.20
N PHE A 23 15.40 -26.22 19.99
CA PHE A 23 15.36 -26.38 21.45
C PHE A 23 14.88 -27.79 21.83
N VAL A 24 13.77 -28.25 21.26
CA VAL A 24 13.23 -29.60 21.54
C VAL A 24 14.24 -30.67 21.16
N ILE A 25 14.87 -30.56 19.99
CA ILE A 25 15.90 -31.52 19.53
C ILE A 25 17.11 -31.48 20.46
N SER A 26 17.56 -30.29 20.88
CA SER A 26 18.70 -30.14 21.80
C SER A 26 18.43 -30.81 23.13
N VAL A 27 17.26 -30.58 23.73
CA VAL A 27 16.88 -31.19 25.02
C VAL A 27 16.77 -32.71 24.85
N LYS A 28 16.17 -33.22 23.76
CA LYS A 28 16.08 -34.64 23.48
C LYS A 28 17.43 -35.30 23.35
N ASN A 29 18.32 -34.73 22.54
CA ASN A 29 19.67 -35.27 22.33
C ASN A 29 20.48 -35.28 23.64
N THR A 30 20.36 -34.20 24.42
CA THR A 30 21.03 -34.14 25.75
C THR A 30 20.50 -35.19 26.70
N LYS A 31 19.15 -35.38 26.73
CA LYS A 31 18.54 -36.45 27.51
C LYS A 31 19.13 -37.82 27.13
N GLU A 32 19.07 -38.18 25.83
CA GLU A 32 19.55 -39.45 25.33
C GLU A 32 21.06 -39.64 25.64
N TYR A 33 21.87 -38.60 25.52
CA TYR A 33 23.28 -38.58 25.87
C TYR A 33 23.47 -38.88 27.37
N LEU A 34 22.77 -38.16 28.26
CA LEU A 34 22.91 -38.32 29.72
C LEU A 34 22.39 -39.69 30.19
N GLU A 35 21.32 -40.18 29.61
CA GLU A 35 20.82 -41.55 29.86
C GLU A 35 21.90 -42.58 29.48
N THR A 36 22.46 -42.48 28.27
CA THR A 36 23.49 -43.40 27.78
C THR A 36 24.77 -43.30 28.62
N GLU A 37 25.23 -42.09 28.91
CA GLU A 37 26.39 -41.85 29.74
C GLU A 37 26.24 -42.43 31.15
N SER A 38 25.07 -42.20 31.77
CA SER A 38 24.79 -42.69 33.12
C SER A 38 24.71 -44.22 33.17
N VAL A 39 24.07 -44.81 32.18
CA VAL A 39 23.96 -46.27 32.03
C VAL A 39 25.32 -46.90 31.75
N THR A 40 26.15 -46.28 30.90
CA THR A 40 27.51 -46.75 30.60
C THR A 40 28.39 -46.69 31.84
N LYS A 41 28.39 -45.59 32.58
CA LYS A 41 29.12 -45.45 33.85
C LYS A 41 28.68 -46.45 34.90
N ALA A 42 27.36 -46.72 34.98
CA ALA A 42 26.84 -47.75 35.88
C ALA A 42 27.37 -49.15 35.49
N GLN A 43 27.42 -49.47 34.19
CA GLN A 43 27.93 -50.75 33.69
C GLN A 43 29.45 -50.88 33.94
N ASP A 44 30.24 -49.83 33.63
CA ASP A 44 31.67 -49.80 33.84
C ASP A 44 32.01 -49.95 35.32
N THR A 45 31.24 -49.31 36.17
CA THR A 45 31.41 -49.42 37.63
C THR A 45 31.01 -50.82 38.13
N ALA A 46 29.93 -51.39 37.66
CA ALA A 46 29.53 -52.74 37.98
C ALA A 46 30.66 -53.71 37.62
N THR A 47 31.19 -53.58 36.39
CA THR A 47 32.30 -54.46 35.92
C THR A 47 33.57 -54.26 36.75
N SER A 48 33.98 -52.99 37.02
CA SER A 48 35.17 -52.67 37.81
C SER A 48 35.02 -53.18 39.26
N LEU A 49 33.86 -52.96 39.87
CA LEU A 49 33.58 -53.51 41.21
C LEU A 49 33.60 -55.04 41.19
N GLY A 50 33.05 -55.67 40.16
CA GLY A 50 33.11 -57.10 40.02
C GLY A 50 34.53 -57.66 40.02
N MET A 51 35.42 -56.97 39.29
CA MET A 51 36.83 -57.37 39.25
C MET A 51 37.53 -57.14 40.62
N THR A 52 37.23 -56.00 41.28
CA THR A 52 37.83 -55.69 42.57
C THR A 52 37.37 -56.61 43.69
N LEU A 53 36.11 -56.94 43.71
CA LEU A 53 35.49 -57.79 44.75
C LEU A 53 35.76 -59.25 44.58
N LYS A 54 36.18 -59.71 43.39
CA LYS A 54 36.45 -61.15 43.10
C LYS A 54 37.39 -61.81 44.13
N GLY A 55 38.44 -61.10 44.55
CA GLY A 55 39.38 -61.64 45.52
C GLY A 55 38.82 -61.70 46.97
N LEU A 56 37.92 -60.77 47.30
CA LEU A 56 37.34 -60.61 48.64
C LEU A 56 36.15 -61.56 48.86
N LEU A 57 35.47 -61.96 47.81
CA LEU A 57 34.26 -62.78 47.91
C LEU A 57 34.57 -64.26 48.33
N LYS A 58 35.84 -64.61 48.55
CA LYS A 58 36.19 -65.84 49.26
C LYS A 58 35.64 -65.87 50.70
N ASN A 59 35.49 -64.69 51.29
CA ASN A 59 34.80 -64.48 52.54
C ASN A 59 33.65 -63.48 52.33
N LYS A 60 32.47 -63.97 52.05
CA LYS A 60 31.25 -63.15 51.74
C LYS A 60 30.89 -62.16 52.87
N LYS A 61 31.39 -62.36 54.09
CA LYS A 61 31.14 -61.49 55.26
C LYS A 61 32.31 -60.54 55.56
N ASP A 62 33.21 -60.35 54.60
CA ASP A 62 34.35 -59.47 54.81
C ASP A 62 33.89 -57.99 54.90
N PRO A 63 34.19 -57.26 55.98
CA PRO A 63 33.80 -55.83 56.15
C PRO A 63 34.39 -54.91 55.06
N GLU A 64 35.45 -55.32 54.38
CA GLU A 64 36.08 -54.58 53.30
C GLU A 64 35.18 -54.43 52.10
N ILE A 65 34.32 -55.43 51.83
CA ILE A 65 33.32 -55.41 50.76
C ILE A 65 32.35 -54.24 50.97
N GLU A 66 31.77 -54.14 52.18
CA GLU A 66 30.86 -53.04 52.49
C GLU A 66 31.58 -51.65 52.41
N SER A 67 32.79 -51.59 52.88
CA SER A 67 33.60 -50.36 52.86
C SER A 67 33.87 -49.84 51.45
N ILE A 68 34.22 -50.77 50.52
CA ILE A 68 34.42 -50.44 49.09
C ILE A 68 33.15 -49.96 48.46
N LEU A 69 32.04 -50.68 48.65
CA LEU A 69 30.75 -50.29 48.07
C LEU A 69 30.24 -48.95 48.60
N ARG A 70 30.41 -48.72 49.89
CA ARG A 70 30.08 -47.41 50.50
C ARG A 70 30.95 -46.28 49.98
N ALA A 71 32.24 -46.49 49.76
CA ALA A 71 33.17 -45.51 49.22
C ALA A 71 32.77 -45.08 47.80
N ILE A 72 32.34 -46.04 46.96
CA ILE A 72 31.89 -45.78 45.59
C ILE A 72 30.52 -45.11 45.59
N ALA A 73 29.58 -45.57 46.43
CA ALA A 73 28.24 -44.96 46.54
C ALA A 73 28.30 -43.51 47.03
N ASN A 74 29.24 -43.18 47.93
CA ASN A 74 29.46 -41.85 48.45
C ASN A 74 29.93 -40.83 47.40
N ARG A 75 30.42 -41.22 46.25
CA ARG A 75 30.78 -40.31 45.14
C ARG A 75 29.55 -39.62 44.52
N GLY A 76 28.31 -40.06 44.83
CA GLY A 76 27.08 -39.41 44.45
C GLY A 76 26.54 -39.75 43.06
N PHE A 77 27.30 -40.51 42.26
CA PHE A 77 26.92 -40.86 40.89
C PHE A 77 25.89 -42.01 40.81
N TYR A 78 25.69 -42.72 41.91
CA TYR A 78 24.82 -43.90 41.97
C TYR A 78 23.74 -43.71 43.02
N LYS A 79 22.53 -44.20 42.66
CA LYS A 79 21.35 -44.23 43.57
C LYS A 79 21.48 -45.44 44.47
N GLU A 80 21.87 -46.59 43.93
CA GLU A 80 21.99 -47.84 44.68
C GLU A 80 23.11 -48.69 44.07
N ILE A 81 23.84 -49.31 44.97
CA ILE A 81 24.80 -50.41 44.62
C ILE A 81 24.42 -51.57 45.51
N ARG A 82 24.14 -52.70 44.89
CA ARG A 82 23.65 -53.88 45.58
C ARG A 82 24.50 -55.06 45.14
N LEU A 83 25.00 -55.83 46.09
CA LEU A 83 25.70 -57.10 45.87
C LEU A 83 24.81 -58.23 46.33
N GLU A 84 24.48 -59.10 45.40
CA GLU A 84 23.62 -60.26 45.66
C GLU A 84 24.42 -61.57 45.54
N ASP A 85 24.14 -62.47 46.39
CA ASP A 85 24.65 -63.86 46.32
C ASP A 85 23.89 -64.65 45.27
N THR A 86 24.51 -65.56 44.60
CA THR A 86 23.87 -66.45 43.61
C THR A 86 23.52 -67.81 44.19
N ALA A 87 24.09 -68.17 45.32
CA ALA A 87 23.83 -69.48 45.97
C ALA A 87 22.90 -69.35 47.12
N PHE A 88 21.83 -70.11 47.06
CA PHE A 88 20.97 -70.39 48.20
C PHE A 88 21.50 -71.63 48.85
N THR A 89 21.87 -71.58 50.14
CA THR A 89 21.90 -72.73 50.98
C THR A 89 20.47 -72.94 51.53
N PHE A 90 19.88 -74.09 51.31
CA PHE A 90 18.55 -74.39 51.81
C PHE A 90 18.45 -74.38 53.36
N VAL A 91 19.46 -73.93 54.00
CA VAL A 91 19.54 -73.79 55.45
C VAL A 91 19.72 -72.36 55.80
N ASP A 92 18.61 -71.65 55.87
CA ASP A 92 18.58 -70.29 56.35
C ASP A 92 18.32 -70.29 57.88
N SER A 93 18.77 -69.23 58.55
CA SER A 93 18.58 -69.01 59.99
C SER A 93 17.11 -69.01 60.39
N GLU A 94 16.18 -68.60 59.50
CA GLU A 94 14.72 -68.69 59.74
C GLU A 94 14.16 -70.15 59.86
N ILE A 95 14.79 -71.07 59.19
CA ILE A 95 14.41 -72.51 59.30
C ILE A 95 14.79 -73.04 60.70
N ILE A 96 15.89 -72.56 61.23
CA ILE A 96 16.39 -72.94 62.52
C ILE A 96 15.51 -72.30 63.66
N GLU A 97 15.09 -71.10 63.51
CA GLU A 97 14.27 -70.37 64.46
C GLU A 97 12.88 -70.95 64.63
N ASN A 98 12.33 -71.51 63.55
CA ASN A 98 11.00 -72.12 63.57
C ASN A 98 10.96 -73.62 64.01
N SER A 99 12.09 -74.25 64.10
CA SER A 99 12.22 -75.58 64.64
C SER A 99 12.72 -75.62 66.08
N LYS A 100 11.83 -75.72 67.04
CA LYS A 100 12.10 -75.50 68.47
C LYS A 100 13.17 -76.43 69.08
N ASP A 101 13.62 -77.50 68.35
CA ASP A 101 14.45 -78.57 68.91
C ASP A 101 15.70 -78.88 68.07
N LEU A 102 16.07 -78.12 67.04
CA LEU A 102 17.26 -78.35 66.21
C LEU A 102 18.32 -77.25 66.38
N THR A 103 19.58 -77.71 66.62
CA THR A 103 20.74 -76.84 66.64
C THR A 103 21.36 -76.79 65.24
N GLN A 104 22.25 -75.75 64.98
CA GLN A 104 22.97 -75.58 63.71
C GLN A 104 23.80 -76.83 63.34
N ASP A 105 24.26 -77.56 64.31
CA ASP A 105 24.99 -78.83 64.12
C ASP A 105 24.06 -79.98 63.77
N ASP A 106 22.78 -79.93 64.07
CA ASP A 106 21.84 -80.94 63.74
C ASP A 106 21.31 -80.90 62.33
N LEU A 107 21.46 -79.71 61.65
CA LEU A 107 21.05 -79.56 60.27
C LEU A 107 21.84 -80.42 59.29
N TRP A 108 23.03 -80.77 59.64
CA TRP A 108 23.88 -81.62 58.79
C TRP A 108 23.45 -83.13 58.87
N LYS A 109 22.48 -83.41 59.72
CA LYS A 109 21.93 -84.80 59.92
C LYS A 109 20.56 -84.96 59.31
N ILE A 110 20.14 -84.09 58.49
CA ILE A 110 18.83 -84.14 57.81
C ILE A 110 18.91 -85.19 56.74
N ASN A 111 18.03 -86.25 56.91
CA ASN A 111 18.02 -87.39 56.03
C ASN A 111 17.08 -87.27 54.84
N GLU A 112 16.08 -86.40 54.86
CA GLU A 112 15.10 -86.19 53.81
C GLU A 112 14.74 -84.74 53.73
N VAL A 113 14.88 -84.13 52.50
CA VAL A 113 14.42 -82.80 52.21
C VAL A 113 13.45 -82.87 51.04
N SER A 114 12.22 -82.44 51.22
CA SER A 114 11.27 -82.30 50.15
C SER A 114 10.91 -80.86 49.97
N VAL A 115 11.07 -80.39 48.81
CA VAL A 115 10.82 -78.92 48.45
C VAL A 115 9.76 -78.90 47.39
N ASP A 116 8.60 -78.34 47.72
CA ASP A 116 7.56 -77.97 46.73
C ASP A 116 7.83 -76.60 46.24
N VAL A 117 8.30 -76.49 45.01
CA VAL A 117 8.60 -75.21 44.37
C VAL A 117 7.52 -74.90 43.34
N LYS A 118 6.67 -73.91 43.69
CA LYS A 118 5.58 -73.46 42.77
C LYS A 118 6.00 -72.39 41.76
N TYR A 119 7.14 -71.70 41.91
CA TYR A 119 7.47 -70.51 41.18
C TYR A 119 8.96 -70.37 40.85
N GLY A 120 9.61 -71.44 40.44
CA GLY A 120 11.01 -71.36 40.02
C GLY A 120 11.53 -72.73 39.54
N SER A 121 12.77 -72.80 39.12
CA SER A 121 13.54 -73.96 38.77
C SER A 121 14.67 -74.15 39.75
N ILE A 122 15.06 -75.42 39.94
CA ILE A 122 16.23 -75.76 40.80
C ILE A 122 17.29 -76.36 39.86
N GLU A 123 18.52 -75.85 39.92
CA GLU A 123 19.66 -76.43 39.25
C GLU A 123 20.52 -77.13 40.27
N GLU A 124 20.85 -78.42 40.04
CA GLU A 124 21.80 -79.18 40.83
C GLU A 124 23.21 -79.05 40.24
N GLU A 125 24.17 -78.56 41.05
CA GLU A 125 25.55 -78.54 40.65
C GLU A 125 26.23 -79.84 41.05
N SER A 126 26.45 -80.80 40.13
CA SER A 126 27.25 -81.97 40.35
C SER A 126 28.73 -81.68 40.13
N ASP A 127 29.59 -82.07 41.07
CA ASP A 127 31.07 -81.96 40.99
C ASP A 127 31.68 -83.02 40.04
N SER A 128 30.91 -83.70 39.16
CA SER A 128 31.44 -84.67 38.22
C SER A 128 31.87 -83.97 36.90
N ASP A 129 33.17 -84.10 36.56
CA ASP A 129 33.85 -83.58 35.35
C ASP A 129 33.30 -84.17 34.03
N ASP A 130 32.09 -84.63 33.95
CA ASP A 130 31.56 -85.21 32.74
C ASP A 130 30.26 -84.59 32.28
N PHE A 131 30.43 -83.85 31.23
CA PHE A 131 29.45 -83.36 30.21
C PHE A 131 27.99 -83.19 30.62
N GLY A 132 27.64 -81.90 30.73
CA GLY A 132 26.27 -81.42 30.45
C GLY A 132 25.45 -81.12 31.71
N ASN A 133 25.36 -79.76 32.00
CA ASN A 133 24.25 -79.30 32.82
C ASN A 133 22.95 -79.72 32.18
N GLU A 134 22.34 -80.74 32.66
CA GLU A 134 20.95 -81.05 32.37
C GLU A 134 20.09 -80.12 33.21
N LEU A 135 19.63 -79.03 32.56
CA LEU A 135 18.60 -78.16 33.12
C LEU A 135 17.34 -79.03 33.34
N LEU A 136 17.08 -79.46 34.57
CA LEU A 136 15.80 -79.98 34.98
C LEU A 136 14.82 -78.78 35.04
N GLU A 137 14.19 -78.43 33.87
CA GLU A 137 13.05 -77.53 33.87
C GLU A 137 11.88 -78.30 34.60
N LEU A 138 11.67 -77.90 35.85
CA LEU A 138 10.50 -78.28 36.57
C LEU A 138 9.31 -77.41 36.19
N GLU A 139 8.23 -78.02 35.68
CA GLU A 139 6.98 -77.25 35.44
C GLU A 139 6.46 -76.68 36.77
N GLU A 140 5.66 -75.63 36.71
CA GLU A 140 5.22 -74.78 37.85
C GLU A 140 4.61 -75.51 39.07
N ASP A 141 4.39 -76.77 39.01
CA ASP A 141 3.77 -77.58 40.08
C ASP A 141 4.59 -78.88 40.41
N ALA A 142 5.88 -78.87 40.07
CA ALA A 142 6.72 -80.05 40.37
C ALA A 142 7.26 -80.03 41.82
N SER A 143 7.24 -81.19 42.48
CA SER A 143 7.88 -81.41 43.78
C SER A 143 9.14 -82.23 43.60
N LEU A 144 10.23 -81.68 44.11
CA LEU A 144 11.51 -82.42 44.19
C LEU A 144 11.60 -83.14 45.49
N ASN A 145 11.60 -84.45 45.42
CA ASN A 145 11.82 -85.35 46.58
C ASN A 145 13.28 -85.83 46.51
N ALA A 146 14.12 -85.31 47.40
CA ALA A 146 15.46 -85.78 47.57
C ALA A 146 15.42 -86.95 48.61
N GLU A 147 15.20 -88.13 48.12
CA GLU A 147 15.33 -89.37 48.95
C GLU A 147 16.75 -89.90 48.85
N GLY A 148 17.40 -90.01 50.00
CA GLY A 148 18.67 -90.73 50.16
C GLY A 148 19.92 -90.03 49.63
N LEU A 149 20.21 -88.87 50.17
CA LEU A 149 21.50 -88.20 49.95
C LEU A 149 22.63 -89.03 50.55
N ASP A 150 23.49 -89.63 49.75
CA ASP A 150 24.74 -90.24 50.19
C ASP A 150 25.63 -89.22 50.88
N GLU A 151 26.59 -89.72 51.72
CA GLU A 151 27.46 -88.76 52.46
C GLU A 151 28.27 -87.79 51.52
N ASP A 152 28.47 -88.19 50.28
CA ASP A 152 29.13 -87.30 49.29
C ASP A 152 28.20 -86.20 48.74
N ASP A 153 26.88 -86.36 48.76
CA ASP A 153 25.89 -85.42 48.29
C ASP A 153 25.55 -84.31 49.30
N LYS A 154 26.02 -84.41 50.54
CA LYS A 154 25.76 -83.44 51.60
C LYS A 154 26.35 -82.06 51.35
N ASN A 155 27.22 -81.90 50.32
CA ASN A 155 27.83 -80.69 49.89
C ASN A 155 27.25 -80.16 48.60
N SER A 156 26.20 -80.78 48.04
CA SER A 156 25.57 -80.23 46.83
C SER A 156 24.86 -78.95 47.13
N VAL A 157 25.20 -77.90 46.31
CA VAL A 157 24.64 -76.57 46.42
C VAL A 157 23.55 -76.45 45.36
N TYR A 158 22.33 -76.39 45.81
CA TYR A 158 21.22 -76.13 44.91
C TYR A 158 21.03 -74.60 44.68
N THR A 159 21.01 -74.22 43.46
CA THR A 159 20.74 -72.82 43.09
C THR A 159 19.26 -72.72 42.68
N PHE A 160 18.52 -71.85 43.37
CA PHE A 160 17.14 -71.58 43.05
C PHE A 160 17.09 -70.37 42.07
N ILE A 161 16.48 -70.60 40.91
CA ILE A 161 16.24 -69.55 39.90
C ILE A 161 14.75 -69.19 39.97
N PRO A 162 14.37 -67.99 40.47
CA PRO A 162 12.99 -67.60 40.56
C PRO A 162 12.39 -67.40 39.18
N SER A 163 11.12 -67.66 39.04
CA SER A 163 10.36 -67.32 37.81
C SER A 163 10.29 -65.84 37.58
N GLU A 164 9.93 -65.43 36.36
CA GLU A 164 9.81 -64.04 35.94
C GLU A 164 9.02 -63.15 36.95
N LYS A 165 8.01 -63.71 37.60
CA LYS A 165 7.18 -63.01 38.58
C LYS A 165 7.95 -62.58 39.84
N TYR A 166 8.98 -63.31 40.20
CA TYR A 166 9.78 -63.09 41.42
C TYR A 166 11.22 -62.67 41.15
N LYS A 167 11.56 -62.35 39.93
CA LYS A 167 12.89 -61.86 39.54
C LYS A 167 13.40 -60.69 40.38
N ASN A 168 12.52 -59.92 40.96
CA ASN A 168 12.85 -58.72 41.75
C ASN A 168 12.82 -58.95 43.26
N GLY A 169 12.83 -60.21 43.68
CA GLY A 169 12.74 -60.61 45.10
C GLY A 169 11.32 -60.75 45.57
N GLY A 170 11.15 -61.11 46.78
CA GLY A 170 9.84 -61.29 47.47
C GLY A 170 9.73 -62.65 48.21
N ASN A 171 8.62 -62.85 48.86
CA ASN A 171 8.34 -64.10 49.55
C ASN A 171 7.77 -65.16 48.59
N ILE A 172 8.49 -66.17 48.33
CA ILE A 172 8.01 -67.31 47.51
C ILE A 172 7.37 -68.33 48.44
N PRO A 173 6.14 -68.74 48.22
CA PRO A 173 5.51 -69.84 49.01
C PRO A 173 6.17 -71.17 48.62
N VAL A 174 6.94 -71.67 49.57
CA VAL A 174 7.66 -72.93 49.41
C VAL A 174 7.23 -73.84 50.58
N LYS A 175 6.93 -75.11 50.29
CA LYS A 175 6.70 -76.09 51.30
C LYS A 175 7.96 -76.94 51.47
N PHE A 176 8.59 -76.78 52.61
CA PHE A 176 9.82 -77.48 52.94
C PHE A 176 9.55 -78.44 54.07
N SER A 177 9.90 -79.73 53.91
CA SER A 177 9.80 -80.76 54.91
C SER A 177 11.13 -81.43 55.10
N ALA A 178 11.60 -81.49 56.28
CA ALA A 178 12.82 -82.24 56.62
C ALA A 178 12.56 -83.28 57.68
N SER A 179 13.13 -84.49 57.56
CA SER A 179 13.10 -85.47 58.56
C SER A 179 14.45 -85.64 59.22
N PHE A 180 14.44 -85.68 60.53
CA PHE A 180 15.66 -85.85 61.35
C PHE A 180 15.39 -87.04 62.33
N GLU A 181 16.20 -88.11 62.31
CA GLU A 181 16.05 -89.27 63.17
C GLU A 181 14.59 -89.77 63.31
N ASP A 182 13.96 -90.05 62.22
CA ASP A 182 12.53 -90.45 62.12
C ASP A 182 11.49 -89.45 62.65
N LYS A 183 11.88 -88.16 62.86
CA LYS A 183 10.94 -87.14 63.22
C LYS A 183 10.79 -86.13 62.09
N LEU A 184 9.59 -85.92 61.60
CA LEU A 184 9.26 -84.90 60.61
C LEU A 184 9.34 -83.54 61.24
N VAL A 185 10.29 -82.69 60.79
CA VAL A 185 10.41 -81.30 61.20
C VAL A 185 9.58 -80.47 60.23
N ASN A 186 8.63 -79.80 60.84
CA ASN A 186 7.60 -79.09 60.08
C ASN A 186 8.04 -77.94 59.23
N SER A 187 7.34 -77.81 58.19
CA SER A 187 7.48 -77.01 56.97
C SER A 187 7.54 -75.51 57.15
N ILE A 188 8.46 -74.93 56.45
CA ILE A 188 8.45 -73.52 56.14
C ILE A 188 7.50 -73.27 55.02
N THR A 189 6.66 -72.24 55.14
CA THR A 189 5.68 -71.89 54.16
C THR A 189 6.10 -70.75 53.20
N ASN A 190 7.17 -70.03 53.49
CA ASN A 190 7.67 -68.90 52.65
C ASN A 190 9.19 -68.85 52.66
N LEU A 191 9.79 -68.83 51.49
CA LEU A 191 11.24 -68.53 51.29
C LEU A 191 11.42 -67.11 50.99
N ASN A 192 12.19 -66.38 51.81
CA ASN A 192 12.52 -64.97 51.54
C ASN A 192 13.79 -64.97 50.66
N LEU A 193 13.59 -64.54 49.42
CA LEU A 193 14.71 -64.34 48.48
C LEU A 193 15.48 -63.05 48.80
N ASN A 194 16.03 -62.93 49.97
CA ASN A 194 16.90 -61.83 50.28
C ASN A 194 18.36 -62.24 50.14
N ASN A 195 18.83 -62.26 48.87
CA ASN A 195 20.25 -62.59 48.57
C ASN A 195 21.18 -61.39 48.69
N VAL A 196 20.68 -60.31 49.24
CA VAL A 196 21.47 -59.08 49.31
C VAL A 196 22.52 -59.21 50.36
N LEU A 197 23.79 -59.42 49.92
CA LEU A 197 24.95 -59.41 50.81
C LEU A 197 25.20 -58.04 51.36
N VAL A 198 25.25 -57.05 50.48
CA VAL A 198 25.44 -55.63 50.83
C VAL A 198 24.58 -54.77 49.96
N LYS A 199 23.81 -53.87 50.57
CA LYS A 199 23.02 -52.86 49.86
C LYS A 199 23.38 -51.47 50.37
N VAL A 200 23.89 -50.59 49.48
CA VAL A 200 24.13 -49.19 49.76
C VAL A 200 23.22 -48.36 48.88
N SER A 201 22.23 -47.76 49.46
CA SER A 201 21.31 -46.83 48.78
C SER A 201 21.47 -45.42 49.28
N ARG A 202 21.22 -44.48 48.41
CA ARG A 202 21.27 -43.05 48.71
C ARG A 202 19.93 -42.41 48.30
N ASP A 203 19.48 -41.44 49.11
CA ASP A 203 18.31 -40.64 48.74
C ASP A 203 18.64 -39.76 47.53
N VAL A 204 17.79 -39.92 46.52
CA VAL A 204 17.92 -39.08 45.29
C VAL A 204 17.33 -37.74 45.57
N LYS A 205 18.21 -36.71 45.60
CA LYS A 205 17.75 -35.33 45.74
C LYS A 205 17.77 -34.64 44.36
N PHE A 206 16.64 -34.05 44.03
CA PHE A 206 16.49 -33.24 42.80
C PHE A 206 16.69 -31.76 43.14
N GLU A 207 17.86 -31.40 43.72
CA GLU A 207 18.18 -30.02 44.06
C GLU A 207 18.22 -29.17 42.82
N SER A 208 17.51 -28.05 42.77
CA SER A 208 17.45 -27.04 41.69
C SER A 208 16.61 -27.44 40.46
N VAL A 209 15.99 -28.61 40.42
CA VAL A 209 15.17 -29.03 39.29
C VAL A 209 13.68 -28.94 39.66
N PRO A 210 12.88 -28.14 38.91
CA PRO A 210 11.43 -28.06 39.16
C PRO A 210 10.72 -29.38 38.87
N GLN A 211 9.73 -29.73 39.70
CA GLN A 211 9.00 -30.99 39.58
C GLN A 211 8.34 -31.17 38.21
N TRP A 212 7.77 -30.07 37.63
CA TRP A 212 7.16 -30.14 36.30
C TRP A 212 8.14 -30.58 35.21
N PHE A 213 9.44 -30.24 35.33
CA PHE A 213 10.45 -30.63 34.36
C PHE A 213 10.72 -32.13 34.41
N ILE A 214 10.75 -32.70 35.62
CA ILE A 214 10.91 -34.16 35.84
C ILE A 214 9.72 -34.91 35.25
N ASP A 215 8.50 -34.41 35.51
CA ASP A 215 7.25 -35.07 35.06
C ASP A 215 7.12 -35.01 33.53
N TYR A 216 7.52 -33.93 32.88
CA TYR A 216 7.44 -33.78 31.41
C TYR A 216 8.54 -34.50 30.65
N ILE A 217 9.71 -34.72 31.25
CA ILE A 217 10.89 -35.29 30.59
C ILE A 217 11.37 -36.49 31.41
N PRO A 218 10.63 -37.59 31.45
CA PRO A 218 11.05 -38.76 32.19
C PRO A 218 12.32 -39.37 31.61
N MET A 219 13.32 -39.65 32.49
CA MET A 219 14.58 -40.29 32.12
C MET A 219 14.55 -41.77 32.52
N SER A 220 15.00 -42.65 31.63
CA SER A 220 15.10 -44.09 31.86
C SER A 220 16.55 -44.49 32.13
N MET A 221 16.79 -44.90 33.36
CA MET A 221 18.13 -45.37 33.78
C MET A 221 18.04 -46.78 34.37
N PRO A 222 17.96 -47.81 33.51
CA PRO A 222 17.89 -49.17 33.95
C PRO A 222 19.13 -49.55 34.78
N GLU A 223 18.88 -50.34 35.80
CA GLU A 223 19.93 -50.92 36.61
C GLU A 223 20.88 -51.77 35.74
N LYS A 224 22.15 -51.73 36.01
CA LYS A 224 23.17 -52.54 35.34
C LYS A 224 23.75 -53.57 36.29
N LYS A 225 24.01 -54.75 35.76
CA LYS A 225 24.58 -55.86 36.52
C LYS A 225 25.90 -56.32 35.94
N SER A 226 26.72 -56.87 36.82
CA SER A 226 27.94 -57.57 36.44
C SER A 226 28.07 -58.81 37.33
N GLU A 227 28.21 -59.96 36.72
CA GLU A 227 28.39 -61.24 37.38
C GLU A 227 29.84 -61.39 37.81
N ILE A 228 30.07 -61.86 39.05
CA ILE A 228 31.38 -62.09 39.63
C ILE A 228 31.58 -63.57 39.71
N SER A 229 32.51 -64.15 38.96
CA SER A 229 32.78 -65.56 38.92
C SER A 229 34.17 -65.88 39.47
N ASP A 230 34.26 -66.95 40.25
CA ASP A 230 35.51 -67.50 40.71
C ASP A 230 35.83 -68.81 39.94
N GLY A 231 36.47 -68.60 38.78
CA GLY A 231 36.75 -69.70 37.86
C GLY A 231 35.51 -70.02 36.98
N TRP A 232 34.88 -71.15 37.25
CA TRP A 232 33.74 -71.65 36.46
C TRP A 232 32.35 -71.33 37.04
N LYS A 233 32.30 -70.82 38.28
CA LYS A 233 31.04 -70.55 38.98
C LYS A 233 30.82 -69.06 39.20
N THR A 234 29.61 -68.60 38.98
CA THR A 234 29.20 -67.22 39.39
C THR A 234 29.01 -67.23 40.89
N THR A 235 29.76 -66.37 41.60
CA THR A 235 29.78 -66.34 43.05
C THR A 235 28.85 -65.24 43.61
N ALA A 236 28.70 -64.13 42.90
CA ALA A 236 27.85 -63.01 43.25
C ALA A 236 27.52 -62.15 42.04
N THR A 237 26.46 -61.40 42.10
CA THR A 237 26.10 -60.41 41.07
C THR A 237 26.02 -59.04 41.71
N ILE A 238 26.72 -58.09 41.10
CA ILE A 238 26.65 -56.69 41.51
C ILE A 238 25.72 -55.92 40.62
N TYR A 239 24.82 -55.17 41.23
CA TYR A 239 23.86 -54.28 40.57
C TYR A 239 24.20 -52.83 40.88
N VAL A 240 24.21 -51.98 39.84
CA VAL A 240 24.51 -50.57 39.99
C VAL A 240 23.39 -49.76 39.30
N SER A 241 22.72 -48.93 40.06
CA SER A 241 21.70 -48.02 39.57
C SER A 241 22.29 -46.59 39.56
N ALA A 242 22.22 -45.95 38.41
CA ALA A 242 22.70 -44.57 38.28
C ALA A 242 21.79 -43.61 39.09
N ASN A 243 22.38 -42.51 39.55
CA ASN A 243 21.61 -41.47 40.24
C ASN A 243 20.91 -40.54 39.23
N PRO A 244 19.59 -40.55 39.13
CA PRO A 244 18.86 -39.65 38.23
C PRO A 244 18.93 -38.18 38.61
N GLY A 245 19.20 -37.85 39.87
CA GLY A 245 19.25 -36.44 40.34
C GLY A 245 20.32 -35.62 39.68
N ASP A 246 21.58 -36.16 39.56
CA ASP A 246 22.68 -35.48 38.86
C ASP A 246 22.40 -35.31 37.35
N ALA A 247 21.85 -36.35 36.74
CA ALA A 247 21.48 -36.30 35.32
C ALA A 247 20.39 -35.28 35.04
N TYR A 248 19.34 -35.22 35.87
CA TYR A 248 18.31 -34.20 35.79
C TYR A 248 18.83 -32.78 36.02
N ALA A 249 19.72 -32.61 36.99
CA ALA A 249 20.33 -31.30 37.26
C ALA A 249 21.10 -30.78 36.04
N LYS A 250 21.94 -31.65 35.41
CA LYS A 250 22.68 -31.32 34.19
C LYS A 250 21.75 -31.07 32.99
N LEU A 251 20.71 -31.90 32.82
CA LEU A 251 19.74 -31.70 31.77
C LEU A 251 19.00 -30.38 31.90
N TYR A 252 18.61 -30.01 33.12
CA TYR A 252 17.91 -28.77 33.39
C TYR A 252 18.81 -27.56 33.18
N GLU A 253 20.06 -27.60 33.63
CA GLU A 253 21.06 -26.53 33.40
C GLU A 253 21.29 -26.31 31.89
N GLN A 254 21.49 -27.41 31.12
CA GLN A 254 21.63 -27.30 29.68
C GLN A 254 20.36 -26.83 28.97
N ALA A 255 19.17 -27.26 29.43
CA ALA A 255 17.91 -26.80 28.91
C ALA A 255 17.72 -25.27 29.16
N GLN A 256 18.06 -24.77 30.35
CA GLN A 256 18.04 -23.35 30.64
C GLN A 256 19.02 -22.58 29.74
N GLY A 257 20.25 -23.07 29.59
CA GLY A 257 21.24 -22.49 28.69
C GLY A 257 20.74 -22.44 27.25
N ALA A 258 20.12 -23.52 26.77
CA ALA A 258 19.53 -23.60 25.43
C ALA A 258 18.35 -22.62 25.25
N ILE A 259 17.52 -22.42 26.27
CA ILE A 259 16.43 -21.41 26.24
C ILE A 259 17.00 -20.01 26.14
N TYR A 260 17.99 -19.65 26.98
CA TYR A 260 18.62 -18.32 26.92
C TYR A 260 19.24 -18.08 25.57
N TYR A 261 19.99 -19.04 25.05
CA TYR A 261 20.56 -18.95 23.70
C TYR A 261 19.49 -18.78 22.62
N ALA A 262 18.43 -19.58 22.68
CA ALA A 262 17.32 -19.51 21.71
C ALA A 262 16.63 -18.12 21.75
N ILE A 263 16.37 -17.58 22.93
CA ILE A 263 15.77 -16.24 23.10
C ILE A 263 16.70 -15.16 22.54
N VAL A 264 17.97 -15.15 22.91
CA VAL A 264 18.93 -14.16 22.42
C VAL A 264 19.09 -14.25 20.89
N ALA A 265 19.25 -15.46 20.36
CA ALA A 265 19.37 -15.68 18.92
C ALA A 265 18.08 -15.28 18.18
N PHE A 266 16.92 -15.57 18.75
CA PHE A 266 15.64 -15.14 18.19
C PHE A 266 15.51 -13.61 18.15
N VAL A 267 15.84 -12.91 19.23
CA VAL A 267 15.79 -11.44 19.29
C VAL A 267 16.76 -10.83 18.29
N ILE A 268 17.99 -11.32 18.22
CA ILE A 268 18.98 -10.85 17.24
C ILE A 268 18.48 -11.09 15.81
N SER A 269 17.94 -12.28 15.51
CA SER A 269 17.38 -12.62 14.20
C SER A 269 16.21 -11.70 13.84
N MET A 270 15.36 -11.35 14.82
CA MET A 270 14.24 -10.41 14.60
C MET A 270 14.74 -9.00 14.32
N ILE A 271 15.77 -8.53 15.01
CA ILE A 271 16.37 -7.22 14.73
C ILE A 271 16.94 -7.19 13.30
N PHE A 272 17.71 -8.20 12.93
CA PHE A 272 18.25 -8.32 11.57
C PHE A 272 17.13 -8.40 10.52
N LEU A 273 16.06 -9.16 10.78
CA LEU A 273 14.91 -9.26 9.90
C LEU A 273 14.25 -7.89 9.67
N VAL A 274 14.03 -7.12 10.75
CA VAL A 274 13.42 -5.79 10.65
C VAL A 274 14.29 -4.85 9.83
N ILE A 275 15.59 -4.81 10.11
CA ILE A 275 16.55 -3.98 9.37
C ILE A 275 16.58 -4.38 7.90
N PHE A 276 16.73 -5.67 7.60
CA PHE A 276 16.85 -6.21 6.25
C PHE A 276 15.58 -5.98 5.41
N LEU A 277 14.40 -6.27 5.96
CA LEU A 277 13.14 -6.04 5.27
C LEU A 277 12.89 -4.55 5.05
N ARG A 278 13.23 -3.69 6.01
CA ARG A 278 13.12 -2.24 5.84
C ARG A 278 14.00 -1.75 4.71
N PHE A 279 15.22 -2.26 4.63
CA PHE A 279 16.18 -1.89 3.58
C PHE A 279 15.76 -2.37 2.18
N ILE A 280 15.17 -3.57 2.06
CA ILE A 280 14.67 -4.11 0.79
C ILE A 280 13.38 -3.43 0.35
N LEU A 281 12.46 -3.13 1.29
CA LEU A 281 11.14 -2.59 0.95
C LEU A 281 11.12 -1.08 0.77
N GLN A 282 12.10 -0.34 1.30
CA GLN A 282 12.19 1.10 1.14
C GLN A 282 12.19 1.56 -0.33
N PRO A 283 12.94 0.93 -1.26
CA PRO A 283 12.91 1.31 -2.67
C PRO A 283 11.55 1.08 -3.35
N LEU A 284 10.76 0.11 -2.91
CA LEU A 284 9.39 -0.11 -3.43
C LEU A 284 8.48 1.08 -3.16
N LYS A 285 8.66 1.75 -2.01
CA LYS A 285 7.93 2.97 -1.69
C LYS A 285 8.27 4.10 -2.67
N SER A 286 9.54 4.24 -3.04
CA SER A 286 9.95 5.24 -4.05
C SER A 286 9.37 4.95 -5.43
N ILE A 287 9.20 3.67 -5.80
CA ILE A 287 8.54 3.28 -7.04
C ILE A 287 7.03 3.58 -6.98
N GLU A 288 6.38 3.32 -5.83
CA GLU A 288 4.97 3.67 -5.60
C GLU A 288 4.76 5.19 -5.69
N GLU A 289 5.63 5.99 -5.05
CA GLU A 289 5.61 7.44 -5.13
C GLU A 289 5.80 7.94 -6.57
N LEU A 290 6.74 7.36 -7.32
CA LEU A 290 6.92 7.68 -8.74
C LEU A 290 5.70 7.30 -9.57
N ALA A 291 5.12 6.11 -9.37
CA ALA A 291 3.91 5.70 -10.09
C ALA A 291 2.74 6.64 -9.80
N THR A 292 2.59 7.08 -8.55
CA THR A 292 1.57 8.04 -8.13
C THR A 292 1.83 9.42 -8.76
N SER A 293 3.10 9.87 -8.80
CA SER A 293 3.49 11.12 -9.46
C SER A 293 3.18 11.09 -10.96
N ILE A 294 3.48 9.98 -11.64
CA ILE A 294 3.15 9.79 -13.07
C ILE A 294 1.63 9.85 -13.28
N ALA A 295 0.84 9.19 -12.42
CA ALA A 295 -0.62 9.24 -12.48
C ALA A 295 -1.19 10.65 -12.25
N GLN A 296 -0.47 11.51 -11.52
CA GLN A 296 -0.80 12.91 -11.31
C GLN A 296 -0.23 13.85 -12.39
N GLY A 297 0.36 13.30 -13.46
CA GLY A 297 0.95 14.07 -14.55
C GLY A 297 2.33 14.68 -14.22
N LYS A 298 3.00 14.24 -13.16
CA LYS A 298 4.37 14.66 -12.80
C LYS A 298 5.35 13.59 -13.26
N PHE A 299 6.18 13.89 -14.23
CA PHE A 299 7.10 12.95 -14.87
C PHE A 299 8.51 13.09 -14.30
N GLU A 300 8.67 12.61 -13.06
CA GLU A 300 9.97 12.58 -12.39
C GLU A 300 10.68 11.25 -12.64
N THR A 301 11.94 11.13 -12.20
CA THR A 301 12.74 9.90 -12.29
C THR A 301 13.41 9.58 -10.97
N ILE A 302 13.55 8.29 -10.65
CA ILE A 302 14.31 7.84 -9.49
C ILE A 302 15.78 7.99 -9.78
N LYS A 303 16.44 8.96 -9.13
CA LYS A 303 17.88 9.28 -9.31
C LYS A 303 18.79 8.22 -8.69
N LYS A 304 18.43 7.67 -7.52
CA LYS A 304 19.20 6.63 -6.83
C LYS A 304 18.55 5.27 -7.07
N LEU A 305 19.07 4.51 -8.00
CA LEU A 305 18.55 3.19 -8.32
C LEU A 305 18.77 2.21 -7.15
N PRO A 306 17.80 1.31 -6.88
CA PRO A 306 17.94 0.24 -5.90
C PRO A 306 19.13 -0.67 -6.19
N TRP A 307 19.70 -1.25 -5.14
CA TRP A 307 20.82 -2.18 -5.28
C TRP A 307 20.39 -3.60 -5.67
N THR A 308 19.14 -3.99 -5.32
CA THR A 308 18.54 -5.28 -5.71
C THR A 308 18.21 -5.29 -7.21
N THR A 309 18.62 -6.32 -7.91
CA THR A 309 18.53 -6.43 -9.38
C THR A 309 17.08 -6.34 -9.88
N GLU A 310 16.16 -7.03 -9.20
CA GLU A 310 14.75 -7.10 -9.59
C GLU A 310 14.06 -5.74 -9.42
N ILE A 311 14.24 -5.11 -8.26
CA ILE A 311 13.67 -3.79 -7.97
C ILE A 311 14.32 -2.71 -8.82
N ARG A 312 15.61 -2.83 -9.09
CA ARG A 312 16.34 -1.94 -10.01
C ARG A 312 15.77 -1.99 -11.42
N LYS A 313 15.48 -3.18 -11.96
CA LYS A 313 14.86 -3.33 -13.28
C LYS A 313 13.50 -2.65 -13.34
N VAL A 314 12.67 -2.81 -12.30
CA VAL A 314 11.38 -2.14 -12.22
C VAL A 314 11.56 -0.62 -12.17
N ALA A 315 12.50 -0.11 -11.35
CA ALA A 315 12.78 1.32 -11.26
C ALA A 315 13.26 1.93 -12.59
N ILE A 316 14.14 1.21 -13.33
CA ILE A 316 14.59 1.62 -14.67
C ILE A 316 13.41 1.65 -15.64
N SER A 317 12.58 0.59 -15.68
CA SER A 317 11.42 0.55 -16.56
C SER A 317 10.41 1.66 -16.25
N MET A 318 10.23 2.01 -14.97
CA MET A 318 9.39 3.14 -14.55
C MET A 318 9.99 4.48 -14.98
N ASN A 319 11.30 4.67 -14.84
CA ASN A 319 12.00 5.87 -15.32
C ASN A 319 11.86 6.00 -16.86
N ASP A 320 12.07 4.91 -17.61
CA ASP A 320 11.92 4.90 -19.06
C ASP A 320 10.48 5.23 -19.48
N MET A 321 9.49 4.69 -18.78
CA MET A 321 8.08 5.00 -18.98
C MET A 321 7.79 6.49 -18.72
N SER A 322 8.26 7.02 -17.60
CA SER A 322 8.11 8.44 -17.24
C SER A 322 8.70 9.35 -18.31
N THR A 323 9.93 9.09 -18.74
CA THR A 323 10.64 9.87 -19.77
C THR A 323 9.96 9.77 -21.14
N LYS A 324 9.47 8.59 -21.52
CA LYS A 324 8.74 8.40 -22.78
C LYS A 324 7.42 9.17 -22.78
N ILE A 325 6.64 9.11 -21.70
CA ILE A 325 5.39 9.86 -21.60
C ILE A 325 5.67 11.36 -21.65
N GLU A 326 6.66 11.86 -20.94
CA GLU A 326 7.08 13.26 -20.99
C GLU A 326 7.43 13.69 -22.43
N GLY A 327 8.19 12.85 -23.16
CA GLY A 327 8.53 13.11 -24.55
C GLY A 327 7.31 13.15 -25.48
N VAL A 328 6.34 12.26 -25.29
CA VAL A 328 5.08 12.26 -26.06
C VAL A 328 4.28 13.52 -25.77
N ILE A 329 4.14 13.91 -24.49
CA ILE A 329 3.43 15.13 -24.11
C ILE A 329 4.08 16.36 -24.69
N SER A 330 5.40 16.48 -24.62
CA SER A 330 6.14 17.61 -25.21
C SER A 330 5.90 17.71 -26.72
N LYS A 331 5.86 16.58 -27.43
CA LYS A 331 5.55 16.53 -28.86
C LYS A 331 4.11 16.96 -29.14
N LEU A 332 3.16 16.49 -28.33
CA LEU A 332 1.74 16.89 -28.46
C LEU A 332 1.56 18.39 -28.21
N ASN A 333 2.20 18.94 -27.18
CA ASN A 333 2.17 20.38 -26.89
C ASN A 333 2.66 21.20 -28.10
N LYS A 334 3.80 20.83 -28.68
CA LYS A 334 4.34 21.51 -29.84
C LYS A 334 3.41 21.43 -31.06
N ASN A 335 2.75 20.28 -31.26
CA ASN A 335 1.77 20.13 -32.31
C ASN A 335 0.54 21.03 -32.09
N LEU A 336 0.04 21.07 -30.85
CA LEU A 336 -1.11 21.92 -30.48
C LEU A 336 -0.78 23.41 -30.65
N GLU A 337 0.41 23.88 -30.26
CA GLU A 337 0.86 25.24 -30.49
C GLU A 337 0.89 25.60 -31.98
N ASN A 338 1.47 24.74 -32.80
CA ASN A 338 1.53 24.93 -34.24
C ASN A 338 0.12 24.98 -34.88
N MET A 339 -0.81 24.14 -34.40
CA MET A 339 -2.20 24.13 -34.88
C MET A 339 -2.95 25.38 -34.44
N THR A 340 -2.75 25.83 -33.20
CA THR A 340 -3.34 27.07 -32.68
C THR A 340 -2.89 28.29 -33.49
N GLN A 341 -1.62 28.38 -33.85
CA GLN A 341 -1.13 29.44 -34.70
C GLN A 341 -1.82 29.46 -36.07
N LYS A 342 -2.04 28.30 -36.70
CA LYS A 342 -2.76 28.18 -37.96
C LYS A 342 -4.23 28.58 -37.87
N LEU A 343 -4.86 28.37 -36.70
CA LEU A 343 -6.27 28.73 -36.45
C LEU A 343 -6.46 30.21 -36.10
N SER A 344 -5.39 30.94 -35.78
CA SER A 344 -5.47 32.32 -35.32
C SER A 344 -5.14 33.37 -36.36
N ILE A 345 -4.62 33.00 -37.53
CA ILE A 345 -4.14 33.88 -38.60
C ILE A 345 -4.88 33.60 -39.90
N ASP A 346 -5.22 34.65 -40.61
CA ASP A 346 -5.79 34.56 -41.98
C ASP A 346 -4.70 34.30 -43.04
N ASP A 347 -4.85 33.17 -43.76
CA ASP A 347 -3.84 32.75 -44.73
C ASP A 347 -3.62 33.73 -45.90
N LEU A 348 -4.62 34.55 -46.26
CA LEU A 348 -4.51 35.50 -47.34
C LEU A 348 -3.75 36.75 -46.92
N THR A 349 -4.09 37.30 -45.75
CA THR A 349 -3.63 38.63 -45.32
C THR A 349 -2.52 38.61 -44.31
N GLY A 350 -2.39 37.48 -43.58
CA GLY A 350 -1.49 37.36 -42.42
C GLY A 350 -1.94 38.15 -41.20
N LEU A 351 -3.17 38.69 -41.19
CA LEU A 351 -3.75 39.34 -40.03
C LEU A 351 -4.39 38.33 -39.09
N SER A 352 -4.50 38.67 -37.82
CA SER A 352 -5.23 37.88 -36.83
C SER A 352 -6.72 37.78 -37.18
N LEU A 353 -7.33 36.62 -36.92
CA LEU A 353 -8.75 36.39 -37.21
C LEU A 353 -9.65 36.99 -36.09
N LYS A 354 -10.98 37.02 -36.35
CA LYS A 354 -11.99 37.49 -35.41
C LYS A 354 -11.91 36.84 -34.04
N GLN A 355 -11.59 35.55 -33.99
CA GLN A 355 -11.42 34.81 -32.73
C GLN A 355 -10.30 35.38 -31.88
N THR A 356 -9.18 35.75 -32.52
CA THR A 356 -8.06 36.43 -31.86
C THR A 356 -8.47 37.81 -31.35
N PHE A 357 -9.21 38.57 -32.14
CA PHE A 357 -9.79 39.85 -31.72
C PHE A 357 -10.66 39.72 -30.47
N GLU A 358 -11.58 38.77 -30.44
CA GLU A 358 -12.45 38.52 -29.27
C GLU A 358 -11.64 38.15 -28.02
N THR A 359 -10.56 37.41 -28.22
CA THR A 359 -9.62 37.05 -27.14
C THR A 359 -8.86 38.27 -26.60
N ASP A 360 -8.36 39.14 -27.49
CA ASP A 360 -7.61 40.32 -27.09
C ASP A 360 -8.53 41.39 -26.50
N MET A 361 -9.77 41.48 -26.95
CA MET A 361 -10.81 42.30 -26.28
C MET A 361 -11.04 41.83 -24.83
N LYS A 362 -11.10 40.53 -24.57
CA LYS A 362 -11.21 39.98 -23.22
C LYS A 362 -10.03 40.37 -22.34
N LYS A 363 -8.80 40.32 -22.90
CA LYS A 363 -7.60 40.80 -22.19
C LYS A 363 -7.69 42.30 -21.85
N MET A 364 -8.18 43.14 -22.77
CA MET A 364 -8.39 44.57 -22.50
C MET A 364 -9.38 44.77 -21.35
N PHE A 365 -10.51 44.04 -21.32
CA PHE A 365 -11.47 44.14 -20.22
C PHE A 365 -10.84 43.76 -18.87
N MET A 366 -10.02 42.69 -18.85
CA MET A 366 -9.33 42.23 -17.64
C MET A 366 -8.25 43.19 -17.17
N SER A 367 -7.42 43.71 -18.07
CA SER A 367 -6.36 44.66 -17.73
C SER A 367 -6.86 46.04 -17.42
N LYS A 368 -8.19 46.26 -17.56
CA LYS A 368 -8.84 47.60 -17.42
C LYS A 368 -8.11 48.67 -18.23
N SER A 369 -7.55 48.29 -19.39
CA SER A 369 -6.79 49.18 -20.27
C SER A 369 -7.68 50.23 -20.91
N ASP A 370 -7.15 51.39 -21.17
CA ASP A 370 -7.78 52.41 -22.02
C ASP A 370 -7.42 52.20 -23.50
N GLY A 371 -8.20 52.73 -24.39
CA GLY A 371 -7.94 52.66 -25.82
C GLY A 371 -9.18 52.83 -26.67
N TYR A 372 -9.09 52.44 -27.92
CA TYR A 372 -10.18 52.52 -28.91
C TYR A 372 -10.30 51.19 -29.65
N VAL A 373 -11.53 50.89 -30.09
CA VAL A 373 -11.86 49.77 -31.00
C VAL A 373 -12.38 50.38 -32.29
N LEU A 374 -11.78 49.96 -33.41
CA LEU A 374 -12.15 50.43 -34.72
C LEU A 374 -12.74 49.31 -35.56
N THR A 375 -13.83 49.56 -36.24
CA THR A 375 -14.41 48.72 -37.28
C THR A 375 -14.14 49.37 -38.64
N ILE A 376 -13.62 48.56 -39.58
CA ILE A 376 -13.23 49.05 -40.92
C ILE A 376 -13.81 48.07 -41.94
N LYS A 377 -14.54 48.59 -42.91
CA LYS A 377 -15.10 47.70 -43.96
C LYS A 377 -14.76 48.27 -45.35
N ILE A 378 -14.31 47.39 -46.23
CA ILE A 378 -14.06 47.67 -47.64
C ILE A 378 -15.44 47.84 -48.30
N ASP A 379 -15.63 49.00 -48.92
CA ASP A 379 -16.87 49.28 -49.64
C ASP A 379 -16.97 48.51 -50.96
N ASP A 380 -18.15 47.95 -51.20
CA ASP A 380 -18.54 47.27 -52.42
C ASP A 380 -17.48 46.29 -52.98
N LEU A 381 -16.85 45.50 -52.12
CA LEU A 381 -15.90 44.47 -52.53
C LEU A 381 -16.52 43.46 -53.47
N GLY A 382 -17.83 43.18 -53.32
CA GLY A 382 -18.57 42.24 -54.17
C GLY A 382 -18.64 42.68 -55.61
N SER A 383 -18.87 43.99 -55.91
CA SER A 383 -18.86 44.53 -57.26
C SER A 383 -17.44 44.57 -57.85
N TYR A 384 -16.45 44.91 -57.03
CA TYR A 384 -15.03 44.84 -57.42
C TYR A 384 -14.60 43.44 -57.81
N ALA A 385 -15.06 42.41 -57.08
CA ALA A 385 -14.77 40.99 -57.39
C ALA A 385 -15.47 40.48 -58.65
N LYS A 386 -16.58 41.09 -59.06
CA LYS A 386 -17.27 40.74 -60.34
C LYS A 386 -16.53 41.27 -61.56
N THR A 387 -15.81 42.40 -61.42
CA THR A 387 -15.15 43.10 -62.52
C THR A 387 -13.64 42.76 -62.65
N ASN A 388 -13.06 42.13 -61.68
CA ASN A 388 -11.62 41.85 -61.61
C ASN A 388 -11.35 40.36 -61.40
N SER A 389 -10.14 39.89 -61.74
CA SER A 389 -9.74 38.51 -61.51
C SER A 389 -9.58 38.21 -60.01
N SER A 390 -9.75 36.94 -59.62
CA SER A 390 -9.54 36.52 -58.22
C SER A 390 -8.11 36.87 -57.72
N ALA A 391 -7.12 36.89 -58.62
CA ALA A 391 -5.76 37.27 -58.28
C ALA A 391 -5.66 38.78 -57.95
N ASP A 392 -6.37 39.64 -58.68
CA ASP A 392 -6.39 41.08 -58.47
C ASP A 392 -7.15 41.43 -57.19
N VAL A 393 -8.26 40.73 -56.91
CA VAL A 393 -9.03 40.89 -55.66
C VAL A 393 -8.18 40.47 -54.50
N ASN A 394 -7.49 39.35 -54.55
CA ASN A 394 -6.58 38.91 -53.47
C ASN A 394 -5.41 39.88 -53.27
N LYS A 395 -4.84 40.45 -54.34
CA LYS A 395 -3.80 41.44 -54.28
C LYS A 395 -4.32 42.73 -53.63
N PHE A 396 -5.53 43.16 -53.95
CA PHE A 396 -6.18 44.32 -53.33
C PHE A 396 -6.39 44.10 -51.82
N ILE A 397 -6.95 42.96 -51.44
CA ILE A 397 -7.18 42.64 -50.01
C ILE A 397 -5.83 42.56 -49.24
N LYS A 398 -4.79 41.97 -49.84
CA LYS A 398 -3.45 41.93 -49.24
C LYS A 398 -2.88 43.34 -49.03
N THR A 399 -3.03 44.20 -50.04
CA THR A 399 -2.53 45.58 -49.94
C THR A 399 -3.29 46.37 -48.88
N PHE A 400 -4.61 46.21 -48.85
CA PHE A 400 -5.46 46.80 -47.78
C PHE A 400 -5.07 46.34 -46.38
N ALA A 401 -4.91 45.04 -46.19
CA ALA A 401 -4.48 44.46 -44.89
C ALA A 401 -3.09 44.97 -44.50
N LYS A 402 -2.18 45.16 -45.46
CA LYS A 402 -0.86 45.70 -45.21
C LYS A 402 -0.93 47.15 -44.74
N ILE A 403 -1.81 47.98 -45.30
CA ILE A 403 -2.07 49.34 -44.85
C ILE A 403 -2.46 49.34 -43.33
N LEU A 404 -3.41 48.49 -42.98
CA LEU A 404 -3.86 48.39 -41.55
C LEU A 404 -2.75 47.90 -40.64
N LYS A 405 -1.95 46.95 -41.08
CA LYS A 405 -0.85 46.34 -40.27
C LYS A 405 0.30 47.36 -40.08
N ASP A 406 0.64 48.12 -41.11
CA ASP A 406 1.78 49.05 -41.10
C ASP A 406 1.38 50.46 -40.58
N SER A 407 0.10 50.63 -40.17
CA SER A 407 -0.42 51.91 -39.65
C SER A 407 0.02 52.16 -38.19
N ASN A 408 1.33 52.25 -37.95
CA ASN A 408 1.90 52.64 -36.67
C ASN A 408 2.00 54.16 -36.55
N ILE A 409 1.69 54.70 -35.37
CA ILE A 409 1.89 56.10 -34.96
C ILE A 409 2.94 56.13 -33.85
N ASP A 410 3.69 57.24 -33.77
CA ASP A 410 4.73 57.44 -32.75
C ASP A 410 4.08 57.65 -31.35
N THR A 411 3.65 56.57 -30.73
CA THR A 411 3.05 56.56 -29.39
C THR A 411 3.41 55.24 -28.68
N ASP A 412 3.38 55.24 -27.35
CA ASP A 412 3.59 54.04 -26.52
C ASP A 412 2.42 53.06 -26.58
N GLY A 413 1.43 53.26 -27.45
CA GLY A 413 0.25 52.42 -27.59
C GLY A 413 0.46 51.21 -28.51
N GLU A 414 -0.21 50.15 -28.24
CA GLU A 414 -0.24 48.93 -29.04
C GLU A 414 -1.39 48.96 -30.05
N ILE A 415 -1.08 48.77 -31.34
CA ILE A 415 -2.08 48.74 -32.44
C ILE A 415 -2.04 47.36 -33.07
N GLU A 416 -3.17 46.66 -33.05
CA GLU A 416 -3.28 45.34 -33.64
C GLU A 416 -4.48 45.27 -34.61
N ALA A 417 -4.24 44.77 -35.83
CA ALA A 417 -5.24 44.69 -36.90
C ALA A 417 -5.73 43.27 -37.08
N TYR A 418 -7.03 43.13 -37.33
CA TYR A 418 -7.73 41.85 -37.45
C TYR A 418 -8.57 41.80 -38.73
N ARG A 419 -8.71 40.60 -39.30
CA ARG A 419 -9.65 40.33 -40.39
C ARG A 419 -10.81 39.48 -39.86
N PHE A 420 -12.07 39.93 -40.07
CA PHE A 420 -13.24 39.16 -39.62
C PHE A 420 -13.73 38.24 -40.76
N TYR A 421 -14.37 38.83 -41.76
CA TYR A 421 -14.89 38.11 -42.94
C TYR A 421 -14.71 39.00 -44.20
N GLY A 422 -14.39 38.41 -45.32
CA GLY A 422 -14.42 39.05 -46.62
C GLY A 422 -13.87 40.50 -46.62
N SER A 423 -14.77 41.48 -46.50
CA SER A 423 -14.46 42.93 -46.49
C SER A 423 -14.36 43.56 -45.08
N GLU A 424 -14.55 42.79 -44.00
CA GLU A 424 -14.63 43.34 -42.62
C GLU A 424 -13.30 43.15 -41.88
N PHE A 425 -12.83 44.26 -41.31
CA PHE A 425 -11.60 44.35 -40.53
C PHE A 425 -11.86 45.09 -39.22
N ALA A 426 -11.02 44.87 -38.24
CA ALA A 426 -11.04 45.65 -36.98
C ALA A 426 -9.63 45.99 -36.53
N ILE A 427 -9.51 47.04 -35.72
CA ILE A 427 -8.28 47.40 -35.02
C ILE A 427 -8.58 47.56 -33.54
N ILE A 428 -7.74 46.97 -32.70
CA ILE A 428 -7.63 47.30 -31.28
C ILE A 428 -6.46 48.27 -31.14
N ALA A 429 -6.74 49.48 -30.64
CA ALA A 429 -5.78 50.52 -30.39
C ALA A 429 -5.66 50.76 -28.86
N LYS A 430 -4.83 49.96 -28.21
CA LYS A 430 -4.67 49.92 -26.75
C LYS A 430 -3.76 51.06 -26.30
N GLY A 431 -4.16 51.81 -25.27
CA GLY A 431 -3.41 52.92 -24.70
C GLY A 431 -3.53 54.22 -25.49
N LEU A 432 -4.21 54.24 -26.64
CA LEU A 432 -4.34 55.46 -27.46
C LEU A 432 -5.38 56.43 -26.88
N SER A 433 -5.03 57.71 -26.89
CA SER A 433 -5.94 58.83 -26.62
C SER A 433 -6.86 59.11 -27.81
N TYR A 434 -7.83 60.01 -27.64
CA TYR A 434 -8.67 60.50 -28.73
C TYR A 434 -7.84 61.12 -29.86
N ALA A 435 -6.85 62.00 -29.50
CA ALA A 435 -5.97 62.66 -30.47
C ALA A 435 -5.08 61.65 -31.24
N ASP A 436 -4.55 60.63 -30.53
CA ASP A 436 -3.75 59.59 -31.18
C ASP A 436 -4.61 58.76 -32.15
N THR A 437 -5.84 58.44 -31.74
CA THR A 437 -6.81 57.68 -32.60
C THR A 437 -7.18 58.53 -33.82
N GLN A 438 -7.33 59.82 -33.66
CA GLN A 438 -7.57 60.74 -34.78
C GLN A 438 -6.38 60.78 -35.76
N ASN A 439 -5.14 60.80 -35.23
CA ASN A 439 -3.93 60.73 -36.06
C ASN A 439 -3.83 59.38 -36.78
N LEU A 440 -4.16 58.28 -36.08
CA LEU A 440 -4.17 56.94 -36.66
C LEU A 440 -5.20 56.83 -37.81
N THR A 441 -6.43 57.25 -37.60
CA THR A 441 -7.48 57.19 -38.62
C THR A 441 -7.12 58.07 -39.82
N LYS A 442 -6.59 59.29 -39.61
CA LYS A 442 -6.13 60.17 -40.66
C LYS A 442 -5.02 59.51 -41.51
N LYS A 443 -4.04 58.90 -40.88
CA LYS A 443 -2.96 58.18 -41.60
C LYS A 443 -3.51 57.03 -42.46
N ILE A 444 -4.47 56.28 -41.93
CA ILE A 444 -5.11 55.22 -42.71
C ILE A 444 -5.92 55.77 -43.86
N GLN A 445 -6.64 56.92 -43.68
CA GLN A 445 -7.36 57.59 -44.78
C GLN A 445 -6.44 58.05 -45.87
N GLU A 446 -5.27 58.65 -45.55
CA GLU A 446 -4.26 59.07 -46.53
C GLU A 446 -3.75 57.89 -47.36
N GLU A 447 -3.58 56.70 -46.78
CA GLU A 447 -3.21 55.47 -47.50
C GLU A 447 -4.38 54.91 -48.34
N PHE A 448 -5.63 55.08 -47.89
CA PHE A 448 -6.80 54.72 -48.72
C PHE A 448 -6.92 55.62 -49.93
N GLU A 449 -6.60 56.91 -49.86
CA GLU A 449 -6.58 57.81 -50.98
C GLU A 449 -5.52 57.40 -52.05
N LYS A 450 -4.33 57.00 -51.58
CA LYS A 450 -3.28 56.47 -52.47
C LYS A 450 -3.73 55.15 -53.13
N LEU A 451 -4.40 54.29 -52.36
CA LEU A 451 -4.92 53.03 -52.89
C LEU A 451 -6.05 53.29 -53.92
N SER A 452 -6.93 54.24 -53.63
CA SER A 452 -8.02 54.70 -54.52
C SER A 452 -7.51 55.08 -55.92
N THR A 453 -6.45 55.89 -55.94
CA THR A 453 -5.79 56.29 -57.18
C THR A 453 -5.22 55.09 -57.94
N ASN A 454 -4.62 54.13 -57.27
CA ASN A 454 -3.99 52.97 -57.86
C ASN A 454 -5.00 51.95 -58.42
N CYS A 455 -6.18 51.85 -57.83
CA CYS A 455 -7.21 50.82 -58.16
C CYS A 455 -8.38 51.41 -58.94
N SER A 456 -8.36 52.71 -59.27
CA SER A 456 -9.48 53.42 -59.94
C SER A 456 -10.81 53.25 -59.23
N LYS A 457 -10.77 53.16 -57.90
CA LYS A 457 -11.92 52.97 -57.01
C LYS A 457 -11.99 54.15 -56.01
N ASN A 458 -12.96 55.07 -56.19
CA ASN A 458 -13.04 56.30 -55.43
C ASN A 458 -13.32 56.09 -53.94
N ASN A 459 -14.01 55.05 -53.58
CA ASN A 459 -14.36 54.72 -52.21
C ASN A 459 -13.76 53.36 -51.82
N ILE A 460 -12.69 53.36 -51.02
CA ILE A 460 -11.99 52.15 -50.57
C ILE A 460 -12.68 51.56 -49.33
N ALA A 461 -12.80 52.34 -48.26
CA ALA A 461 -13.34 51.86 -46.98
C ALA A 461 -13.73 53.02 -46.06
N HIS A 462 -14.56 52.71 -45.07
CA HIS A 462 -14.89 53.68 -43.99
C HIS A 462 -14.42 53.08 -42.65
N ILE A 463 -14.15 54.00 -41.70
CA ILE A 463 -13.64 53.69 -40.37
C ILE A 463 -14.61 54.22 -39.30
N GLY A 464 -15.10 53.38 -38.44
CA GLY A 464 -15.81 53.74 -37.23
C GLY A 464 -14.99 53.40 -35.99
N ALA A 465 -14.77 54.35 -35.12
CA ALA A 465 -14.01 54.16 -33.91
C ALA A 465 -14.84 54.51 -32.64
N THR A 466 -14.70 53.70 -31.62
CA THR A 466 -15.35 53.91 -30.31
C THR A 466 -14.31 53.78 -29.20
N PRO A 467 -14.35 54.67 -28.17
CA PRO A 467 -13.51 54.50 -27.00
C PRO A 467 -13.84 53.18 -26.27
N PHE A 468 -12.82 52.54 -25.74
CA PHE A 468 -13.00 51.27 -25.02
C PHE A 468 -13.74 51.49 -23.72
N ASN A 469 -14.85 50.81 -23.53
CA ASN A 469 -15.61 50.84 -22.30
C ASN A 469 -15.22 49.63 -21.43
N LYS A 470 -14.53 49.87 -20.31
CA LYS A 470 -14.03 48.86 -19.37
C LYS A 470 -15.14 47.96 -18.76
N ILE A 471 -16.39 48.35 -18.92
CA ILE A 471 -17.57 47.66 -18.33
C ILE A 471 -18.47 47.07 -19.42
N GLY A 472 -18.15 47.32 -20.66
CA GLY A 472 -18.91 46.78 -21.79
C GLY A 472 -18.58 45.32 -22.08
N THR A 473 -19.22 44.82 -23.11
CA THR A 473 -18.94 43.50 -23.70
C THR A 473 -18.39 43.67 -25.11
N THR A 474 -17.71 42.64 -25.63
CA THR A 474 -17.17 42.66 -27.01
C THR A 474 -18.25 42.97 -28.05
N PRO A 475 -19.46 42.35 -28.01
CA PRO A 475 -20.56 42.75 -28.92
C PRO A 475 -20.95 44.20 -28.81
N GLU A 476 -21.15 44.75 -27.60
CA GLU A 476 -21.52 46.15 -27.40
C GLU A 476 -20.46 47.10 -27.96
N MET A 477 -19.20 46.77 -27.81
CA MET A 477 -18.08 47.55 -28.36
C MET A 477 -18.08 47.53 -29.90
N LEU A 478 -18.31 46.38 -30.51
CA LEU A 478 -18.43 46.24 -31.95
C LEU A 478 -19.64 46.97 -32.51
N ASP A 479 -20.76 46.90 -31.82
CA ASP A 479 -21.98 47.62 -32.21
C ASP A 479 -21.76 49.12 -32.18
N ALA A 480 -21.13 49.66 -31.11
CA ALA A 480 -20.80 51.04 -31.00
C ALA A 480 -19.80 51.53 -32.08
N ALA A 481 -18.79 50.69 -32.40
CA ALA A 481 -17.86 50.99 -33.49
C ALA A 481 -18.53 50.92 -34.87
N ASN A 482 -19.53 49.99 -35.03
CA ASN A 482 -20.29 49.87 -36.26
C ASN A 482 -21.26 51.05 -36.46
N GLU A 483 -21.91 51.58 -35.38
CA GLU A 483 -22.66 52.83 -35.45
C GLU A 483 -21.79 54.00 -35.91
N ALA A 484 -20.57 54.16 -35.36
CA ALA A 484 -19.58 55.14 -35.80
C ALA A 484 -19.22 54.94 -37.28
N TYR A 485 -19.03 53.68 -37.73
CA TYR A 485 -18.81 53.36 -39.14
C TYR A 485 -19.98 53.81 -40.04
N GLN A 486 -21.23 53.57 -39.63
CA GLN A 486 -22.40 54.08 -40.39
C GLN A 486 -22.43 55.60 -40.49
N THR A 487 -22.00 56.29 -39.44
CA THR A 487 -21.86 57.75 -39.45
C THR A 487 -20.77 58.19 -40.42
N ALA A 488 -19.62 57.55 -40.42
CA ALA A 488 -18.50 57.81 -41.36
C ALA A 488 -18.97 57.70 -42.82
N ARG A 489 -19.76 56.68 -43.15
CA ARG A 489 -20.32 56.51 -44.50
C ARG A 489 -21.23 57.64 -44.99
N GLN A 490 -21.86 58.38 -44.07
CA GLN A 490 -22.71 59.53 -44.39
C GLN A 490 -21.88 60.84 -44.61
N ILE A 491 -20.66 60.88 -44.14
CA ILE A 491 -19.78 62.03 -44.26
C ILE A 491 -19.21 62.16 -45.70
N GLY A 492 -18.71 61.08 -46.23
CA GLY A 492 -18.09 61.05 -47.59
C GLY A 492 -17.24 59.84 -47.83
N PRO A 493 -16.60 59.66 -48.99
CA PRO A 493 -15.76 58.51 -49.31
C PRO A 493 -14.49 58.51 -48.47
N ASN A 494 -14.09 57.32 -48.04
CA ASN A 494 -12.90 57.03 -47.20
C ASN A 494 -12.86 57.73 -45.84
N GLU A 495 -14.01 58.17 -45.33
CA GLU A 495 -14.08 58.96 -44.08
C GLU A 495 -14.04 58.08 -42.83
N ALA A 496 -13.67 58.73 -41.72
CA ALA A 496 -13.66 58.16 -40.38
C ALA A 496 -14.53 58.94 -39.42
N HIS A 497 -15.19 58.25 -38.51
CA HIS A 497 -15.92 58.84 -37.39
C HIS A 497 -15.49 58.23 -36.07
N ILE A 498 -15.14 59.09 -35.08
CA ILE A 498 -14.65 58.72 -33.76
C ILE A 498 -15.65 59.19 -32.70
N ARG A 499 -16.22 58.25 -31.94
CA ARG A 499 -17.14 58.57 -30.84
C ARG A 499 -16.37 59.22 -29.65
N ASN A 500 -17.06 60.08 -28.90
CA ASN A 500 -16.47 60.77 -27.75
C ASN A 500 -16.66 59.97 -26.45
N LYS A 501 -15.70 60.04 -25.51
CA LYS A 501 -15.75 59.40 -24.19
C LYS A 501 -16.96 59.86 -23.34
N ASN A 502 -17.47 61.08 -23.53
CA ASN A 502 -18.59 61.65 -22.78
C ASN A 502 -19.93 60.90 -22.99
N ASP A 503 -20.03 60.16 -24.06
CA ASP A 503 -21.23 59.35 -24.36
C ASP A 503 -21.31 58.06 -23.53
N LEU A 504 -20.18 57.63 -22.93
CA LEU A 504 -20.11 56.40 -22.12
C LEU A 504 -20.34 56.64 -20.62
N ALA A 505 -20.27 57.88 -20.13
CA ALA A 505 -20.20 58.20 -18.69
C ALA A 505 -21.61 58.29 -18.03
N ARG A 506 -22.69 58.12 -18.80
CA ARG A 506 -24.04 58.51 -18.33
C ARG A 506 -24.68 57.66 -17.24
N ASP A 507 -24.19 56.50 -16.85
CA ASP A 507 -25.02 55.66 -15.96
C ASP A 507 -24.33 54.78 -14.93
N MET A 508 -23.08 55.06 -14.64
CA MET A 508 -22.30 54.20 -13.72
C MET A 508 -22.87 54.09 -12.29
N GLN A 509 -23.43 55.20 -11.76
CA GLN A 509 -24.00 55.19 -10.42
C GLN A 509 -25.31 54.40 -10.39
N SER A 510 -26.17 54.55 -11.42
CA SER A 510 -27.39 53.79 -11.55
C SER A 510 -27.17 52.29 -11.67
N TRP A 511 -26.09 51.91 -12.41
CA TRP A 511 -25.67 50.54 -12.52
C TRP A 511 -25.15 49.97 -11.19
N LYS A 512 -24.35 50.71 -10.43
CA LYS A 512 -23.89 50.32 -9.11
C LYS A 512 -25.06 50.03 -8.18
N ASP A 513 -25.98 51.02 -8.06
CA ASP A 513 -27.15 50.88 -7.17
C ASP A 513 -28.04 49.71 -7.55
N LEU A 514 -28.23 49.46 -8.85
CA LEU A 514 -28.99 48.33 -9.36
C LEU A 514 -28.31 46.97 -9.03
N VAL A 515 -27.02 46.85 -9.32
CA VAL A 515 -26.30 45.60 -9.07
C VAL A 515 -26.22 45.30 -7.57
N PHE A 516 -26.03 46.32 -6.73
CA PHE A 516 -26.03 46.14 -5.27
C PHE A 516 -27.38 45.72 -4.75
N ASP A 517 -28.48 46.33 -5.20
CA ASP A 517 -29.84 45.97 -4.83
C ASP A 517 -30.15 44.50 -5.24
N ILE A 518 -29.70 44.07 -6.43
CA ILE A 518 -29.89 42.73 -6.92
C ILE A 518 -29.11 41.71 -6.08
N ILE A 519 -27.86 41.99 -5.74
CA ILE A 519 -27.02 41.06 -4.97
C ILE A 519 -27.49 40.97 -3.52
N ASP A 520 -27.63 42.13 -2.86
CA ASP A 520 -27.95 42.19 -1.43
C ASP A 520 -29.34 41.63 -1.10
N ASN A 521 -30.30 41.82 -2.00
CA ASN A 521 -31.66 41.26 -1.83
C ASN A 521 -31.87 39.92 -2.55
N GLY A 522 -30.83 39.36 -3.17
CA GLY A 522 -30.93 38.07 -3.89
C GLY A 522 -31.91 38.08 -5.06
N LYS A 523 -32.13 39.23 -5.70
CA LYS A 523 -33.09 39.46 -6.82
C LYS A 523 -32.53 38.94 -8.16
N PHE A 524 -31.96 37.74 -8.14
CA PHE A 524 -31.47 37.06 -9.34
C PHE A 524 -31.91 35.60 -9.31
N GLU A 525 -32.12 35.02 -10.46
CA GLU A 525 -32.44 33.62 -10.65
C GLU A 525 -31.23 32.84 -11.08
N VAL A 526 -31.13 31.59 -10.66
CA VAL A 526 -30.14 30.65 -11.15
C VAL A 526 -30.87 29.56 -11.95
N SER A 527 -30.62 29.54 -13.24
CA SER A 527 -31.08 28.50 -14.15
C SER A 527 -29.99 27.48 -14.41
N PHE A 528 -30.37 26.28 -14.79
CA PHE A 528 -29.41 25.20 -15.09
C PHE A 528 -29.50 24.88 -16.56
N ILE A 529 -28.46 25.15 -17.30
CA ILE A 529 -28.42 25.09 -18.76
C ILE A 529 -27.20 24.29 -19.23
N GLY A 530 -27.10 24.07 -20.54
CA GLY A 530 -25.94 23.45 -21.15
C GLY A 530 -25.82 21.98 -20.76
N ASP A 531 -26.91 21.22 -20.94
CA ASP A 531 -26.95 19.79 -20.65
C ASP A 531 -25.82 19.05 -21.36
N ALA A 532 -24.75 18.78 -20.61
CA ALA A 532 -23.64 17.99 -21.12
C ALA A 532 -23.96 16.50 -20.93
N ILE A 533 -24.23 15.83 -22.04
CA ILE A 533 -24.53 14.40 -22.09
C ILE A 533 -23.30 13.57 -22.32
N SER A 534 -23.32 12.32 -21.87
CA SER A 534 -22.25 11.35 -22.11
C SER A 534 -22.15 10.97 -23.58
N LEU A 535 -20.93 10.88 -24.10
CA LEU A 535 -20.64 10.37 -25.43
C LEU A 535 -20.25 8.89 -25.42
N ASP A 536 -20.13 8.27 -24.25
CA ASP A 536 -19.86 6.84 -24.09
C ASP A 536 -21.11 6.02 -24.47
N GLU A 537 -20.92 4.98 -25.26
CA GLU A 537 -22.01 4.08 -25.68
C GLU A 537 -22.66 3.33 -24.51
N LYS A 538 -21.93 3.10 -23.44
CA LYS A 538 -22.44 2.41 -22.21
C LYS A 538 -23.38 3.29 -21.39
N ASP A 539 -23.13 4.60 -21.39
CA ASP A 539 -23.88 5.59 -20.62
C ASP A 539 -24.62 6.57 -21.56
N LYS A 540 -25.09 6.07 -22.68
CA LYS A 540 -25.69 6.88 -23.75
C LYS A 540 -26.74 7.86 -23.20
N ASP A 541 -26.60 9.13 -23.59
CA ASP A 541 -27.47 10.25 -23.24
C ASP A 541 -27.61 10.53 -21.74
N LYS A 542 -26.79 9.95 -20.89
CA LYS A 542 -26.76 10.26 -19.46
C LYS A 542 -26.29 11.70 -19.24
N LEU A 543 -27.08 12.48 -18.50
CA LEU A 543 -26.70 13.82 -18.11
C LEU A 543 -25.53 13.78 -17.13
N LEU A 544 -24.39 14.36 -17.54
CA LEU A 544 -23.15 14.40 -16.76
C LEU A 544 -23.02 15.69 -15.96
N MET A 545 -23.36 16.82 -16.58
CA MET A 545 -23.14 18.14 -16.01
C MET A 545 -24.08 19.17 -16.59
N GLN A 546 -24.54 20.09 -15.74
CA GLN A 546 -25.20 21.34 -16.13
C GLN A 546 -24.41 22.53 -15.64
N GLU A 547 -24.59 23.69 -16.27
CA GLU A 547 -24.00 24.96 -15.84
C GLU A 547 -25.04 25.80 -15.09
N ALA A 548 -24.67 26.26 -13.91
CA ALA A 548 -25.43 27.24 -13.16
C ALA A 548 -25.29 28.62 -13.84
N PHE A 549 -26.34 29.06 -14.52
CA PHE A 549 -26.39 30.31 -15.22
C PHE A 549 -27.24 31.31 -14.45
N THR A 550 -26.70 32.48 -14.18
CA THR A 550 -27.42 33.52 -13.44
C THR A 550 -28.09 34.50 -14.37
N CYS A 551 -29.37 34.76 -14.10
CA CYS A 551 -30.18 35.76 -14.78
C CYS A 551 -30.56 36.86 -13.80
N ALA A 552 -30.25 38.09 -14.13
CA ALA A 552 -30.69 39.29 -13.42
C ALA A 552 -31.51 40.18 -14.36
N LYS A 553 -32.48 40.87 -13.81
CA LYS A 553 -33.35 41.80 -14.55
C LYS A 553 -33.22 43.21 -14.02
N ASP A 554 -33.37 44.22 -14.90
CA ASP A 554 -33.47 45.63 -14.51
C ASP A 554 -34.86 45.98 -13.94
N LYS A 555 -35.03 47.21 -13.55
CA LYS A 555 -36.29 47.75 -13.00
C LYS A 555 -37.48 47.67 -13.98
N ASN A 556 -37.22 47.48 -15.27
CA ASN A 556 -38.18 47.32 -16.34
C ASN A 556 -38.40 45.90 -16.78
N ASP A 557 -37.94 44.92 -15.98
CA ASP A 557 -38.03 43.48 -16.25
C ASP A 557 -37.19 43.01 -17.45
N LYS A 558 -36.30 43.88 -17.97
CA LYS A 558 -35.37 43.56 -19.04
C LYS A 558 -34.16 42.81 -18.49
N GLN A 559 -33.81 41.68 -19.14
CA GLN A 559 -32.64 40.89 -18.75
C GLN A 559 -31.32 41.72 -18.90
N ILE A 560 -30.53 41.69 -17.85
CA ILE A 560 -29.20 42.31 -17.83
C ILE A 560 -28.20 41.32 -18.40
N PRO A 561 -27.36 41.68 -19.38
CA PRO A 561 -26.29 40.85 -19.84
C PRO A 561 -25.37 40.47 -18.66
N ILE A 562 -25.19 39.18 -18.42
CA ILE A 562 -24.47 38.70 -17.24
C ILE A 562 -23.01 39.18 -17.20
N GLY A 563 -22.38 39.33 -18.37
CA GLY A 563 -21.01 39.89 -18.46
C GLY A 563 -20.93 41.33 -17.91
N THR A 564 -21.89 42.21 -18.28
CA THR A 564 -22.03 43.58 -17.77
C THR A 564 -22.28 43.59 -16.27
N PHE A 565 -23.20 42.72 -15.79
CA PHE A 565 -23.51 42.59 -14.37
C PHE A 565 -22.31 42.23 -13.52
N VAL A 566 -21.56 41.16 -13.93
CA VAL A 566 -20.35 40.71 -13.24
C VAL A 566 -19.27 41.74 -13.27
N SER A 567 -19.01 42.42 -14.43
CA SER A 567 -18.00 43.47 -14.55
C SER A 567 -18.26 44.66 -13.62
N ILE A 568 -19.53 45.03 -13.41
CA ILE A 568 -19.93 46.07 -12.46
C ILE A 568 -19.71 45.59 -11.01
N ALA A 569 -20.13 44.37 -10.71
CA ALA A 569 -19.91 43.78 -9.38
C ALA A 569 -18.41 43.70 -9.03
N GLU A 570 -17.55 43.29 -9.97
CA GLU A 570 -16.09 43.30 -9.83
C GLU A 570 -15.53 44.71 -9.60
N LYS A 571 -15.99 45.69 -10.37
CA LYS A 571 -15.53 47.07 -10.24
C LYS A 571 -15.75 47.69 -8.85
N TYR A 572 -16.83 47.28 -8.20
CA TYR A 572 -17.23 47.78 -6.88
C TYR A 572 -17.06 46.79 -5.75
N ASP A 573 -16.19 45.78 -5.91
CA ASP A 573 -15.83 44.75 -4.92
C ASP A 573 -17.02 43.96 -4.37
N LYS A 574 -18.11 43.85 -5.15
CA LYS A 574 -19.34 43.16 -4.76
C LYS A 574 -19.47 41.73 -5.32
N VAL A 575 -18.55 41.33 -6.18
CA VAL A 575 -18.61 40.03 -6.89
C VAL A 575 -18.42 38.85 -5.94
N VAL A 576 -17.65 39.00 -4.87
CA VAL A 576 -17.46 37.95 -3.85
C VAL A 576 -18.76 37.61 -3.14
N ASP A 577 -19.59 38.62 -2.82
CA ASP A 577 -20.91 38.40 -2.22
C ASP A 577 -21.87 37.74 -3.21
N PHE A 578 -21.77 38.12 -4.48
CA PHE A 578 -22.53 37.48 -5.56
C PHE A 578 -22.17 36.00 -5.71
N ASP A 579 -20.89 35.66 -5.82
CA ASP A 579 -20.45 34.27 -5.95
C ASP A 579 -20.89 33.42 -4.75
N LYS A 580 -20.80 33.93 -3.52
CA LYS A 580 -21.34 33.27 -2.33
C LYS A 580 -22.85 32.99 -2.44
N ALA A 581 -23.62 33.98 -2.88
CA ALA A 581 -25.06 33.86 -3.01
C ALA A 581 -25.44 32.82 -4.09
N VAL A 582 -24.73 32.79 -5.21
CA VAL A 582 -24.91 31.77 -6.27
C VAL A 582 -24.63 30.38 -5.75
N ILE A 583 -23.47 30.16 -5.08
CA ILE A 583 -23.08 28.88 -4.51
C ILE A 583 -24.16 28.36 -3.54
N GLN A 584 -24.67 29.22 -2.66
CA GLN A 584 -25.71 28.86 -1.71
C GLN A 584 -27.03 28.47 -2.40
N LYS A 585 -27.39 29.16 -3.49
CA LYS A 585 -28.58 28.80 -4.28
C LYS A 585 -28.42 27.44 -4.96
N VAL A 586 -27.21 27.17 -5.53
CA VAL A 586 -26.91 25.89 -6.17
C VAL A 586 -26.95 24.74 -5.16
N ILE A 587 -26.30 24.89 -3.99
CA ILE A 587 -26.31 23.87 -2.94
C ILE A 587 -27.74 23.55 -2.50
N ARG A 588 -28.56 24.58 -2.30
CA ARG A 588 -30.00 24.39 -1.97
C ARG A 588 -30.75 23.67 -3.07
N TYR A 589 -30.48 24.00 -4.33
CA TYR A 589 -31.11 23.34 -5.47
C TYR A 589 -30.76 21.86 -5.54
N ILE A 590 -29.50 21.51 -5.41
CA ILE A 590 -29.02 20.10 -5.43
C ILE A 590 -29.72 19.31 -4.32
N ASN A 591 -29.72 19.83 -3.10
CA ASN A 591 -30.32 19.15 -1.95
C ASN A 591 -31.85 18.99 -2.08
N ASN A 592 -32.56 20.04 -2.50
CA ASN A 592 -34.02 20.03 -2.59
C ASN A 592 -34.54 19.14 -3.72
N ASN A 593 -33.84 19.08 -4.85
CA ASN A 593 -34.25 18.34 -6.03
C ASN A 593 -33.53 16.96 -6.15
N LYS A 594 -32.68 16.58 -5.18
CA LYS A 594 -31.93 15.32 -5.18
C LYS A 594 -31.16 15.09 -6.49
N ILE A 595 -30.50 16.11 -6.96
CA ILE A 595 -29.71 16.09 -8.20
C ILE A 595 -28.59 15.05 -8.07
N ASN A 596 -28.39 14.26 -9.13
CA ASN A 596 -27.40 13.19 -9.19
C ASN A 596 -26.32 13.38 -10.27
N HIS A 597 -26.31 14.53 -10.96
CA HIS A 597 -25.29 14.93 -11.92
C HIS A 597 -24.52 16.15 -11.42
N ALA A 598 -23.38 16.43 -12.01
CA ALA A 598 -22.54 17.55 -11.60
C ALA A 598 -23.17 18.90 -12.01
N ILE A 599 -22.96 19.92 -11.19
CA ILE A 599 -23.30 21.31 -11.52
C ILE A 599 -22.05 22.16 -11.50
N SER A 600 -21.77 22.81 -12.63
CA SER A 600 -20.65 23.73 -12.74
C SER A 600 -21.08 25.13 -12.34
N ILE A 601 -20.32 25.77 -11.45
CA ILE A 601 -20.55 27.10 -10.89
C ILE A 601 -19.42 28.01 -11.33
N ASN A 602 -19.76 29.08 -12.03
CA ASN A 602 -18.77 30.07 -12.45
C ASN A 602 -18.32 30.91 -11.27
N LEU A 603 -17.03 31.14 -11.15
CA LEU A 603 -16.40 32.00 -10.15
C LEU A 603 -15.63 33.13 -10.80
N SER A 604 -15.62 34.29 -10.15
CA SER A 604 -14.75 35.42 -10.49
C SER A 604 -13.35 35.22 -9.96
N LEU A 605 -12.37 35.90 -10.57
CA LEU A 605 -10.97 35.86 -10.08
C LEU A 605 -10.84 36.54 -8.73
N ASP A 606 -11.53 37.67 -8.53
CA ASP A 606 -11.50 38.39 -7.27
C ASP A 606 -11.93 37.52 -6.08
N SER A 607 -12.85 36.56 -6.34
CA SER A 607 -13.23 35.57 -5.35
C SER A 607 -12.10 34.55 -5.05
N LEU A 608 -11.34 34.12 -6.07
CA LEU A 608 -10.21 33.21 -5.88
C LEU A 608 -9.07 33.87 -5.08
N GLU A 609 -8.82 35.16 -5.27
CA GLU A 609 -7.82 35.94 -4.56
C GLU A 609 -8.23 36.22 -3.09
N ASN A 610 -9.52 36.09 -2.75
CA ASN A 610 -10.06 36.47 -1.44
C ASN A 610 -9.94 35.31 -0.43
N ARG A 611 -9.00 35.43 0.52
CA ARG A 611 -8.77 34.39 1.55
C ARG A 611 -9.98 34.09 2.42
N ASN A 612 -10.80 35.09 2.74
CA ASN A 612 -12.01 34.90 3.54
C ASN A 612 -13.06 34.09 2.75
N PHE A 613 -13.16 34.34 1.45
CA PHE A 613 -14.01 33.56 0.56
C PHE A 613 -13.55 32.10 0.49
N LEU A 614 -12.25 31.86 0.31
CA LEU A 614 -11.71 30.49 0.24
C LEU A 614 -11.96 29.70 1.54
N SER A 615 -11.76 30.33 2.70
CA SER A 615 -12.04 29.69 4.00
C SER A 615 -13.56 29.40 4.15
N TRP A 616 -14.41 30.34 3.80
CA TRP A 616 -15.86 30.19 3.79
C TRP A 616 -16.30 29.07 2.83
N LEU A 617 -15.74 29.06 1.62
CA LEU A 617 -16.06 28.06 0.59
C LEU A 617 -15.71 26.66 1.05
N LYS A 618 -14.49 26.48 1.58
CA LYS A 618 -14.05 25.19 2.14
C LYS A 618 -15.01 24.69 3.22
N THR A 619 -15.34 25.51 4.19
CA THR A 619 -16.28 25.17 5.27
C THR A 619 -17.67 24.85 4.72
N THR A 620 -18.12 25.60 3.71
CA THR A 620 -19.42 25.40 3.07
C THR A 620 -19.50 24.04 2.35
N ILE A 621 -18.43 23.65 1.64
CA ILE A 621 -18.35 22.33 0.97
C ILE A 621 -18.27 21.22 2.02
N GLU A 622 -17.45 21.36 3.05
CA GLU A 622 -17.31 20.37 4.13
C GLU A 622 -18.63 20.14 4.88
N ASN A 623 -19.42 21.18 5.10
CA ASN A 623 -20.77 21.08 5.69
C ASN A 623 -21.78 20.37 4.76
N ASN A 624 -21.49 20.29 3.46
CA ASN A 624 -22.31 19.63 2.44
C ASN A 624 -21.61 18.45 1.79
N LYS A 625 -20.83 17.70 2.56
CA LYS A 625 -19.93 16.62 2.10
C LYS A 625 -20.64 15.57 1.23
N SER A 626 -21.92 15.28 1.48
CA SER A 626 -22.70 14.31 0.69
C SER A 626 -22.83 14.68 -0.78
N ILE A 627 -22.85 15.97 -1.10
CA ILE A 627 -23.00 16.51 -2.46
C ILE A 627 -21.73 17.17 -3.00
N ALA A 628 -20.63 17.19 -2.23
CA ALA A 628 -19.38 17.85 -2.63
C ALA A 628 -18.90 17.39 -4.01
N HIS A 629 -18.98 16.10 -4.31
CA HIS A 629 -18.57 15.50 -5.58
C HIS A 629 -19.41 15.94 -6.80
N LEU A 630 -20.58 16.57 -6.58
CA LEU A 630 -21.43 17.13 -7.62
C LEU A 630 -21.12 18.62 -7.89
N LEU A 631 -20.41 19.28 -6.98
CA LEU A 631 -20.01 20.68 -7.15
C LEU A 631 -18.76 20.76 -8.00
N VAL A 632 -18.84 21.49 -9.12
CA VAL A 632 -17.74 21.73 -10.03
C VAL A 632 -17.52 23.24 -10.16
N PHE A 633 -16.38 23.74 -9.69
CA PHE A 633 -16.06 25.17 -9.78
C PHE A 633 -15.41 25.48 -11.12
N SER A 634 -15.97 26.44 -11.82
CA SER A 634 -15.67 26.76 -13.21
C SER A 634 -14.96 28.11 -13.30
N ILE A 635 -13.74 28.09 -13.84
CA ILE A 635 -12.93 29.28 -14.10
C ILE A 635 -12.61 29.32 -15.59
N THR A 636 -12.61 30.53 -16.18
CA THR A 636 -12.24 30.69 -17.58
C THR A 636 -10.72 30.56 -17.78
N ALA A 637 -10.29 30.01 -18.91
CA ALA A 637 -8.85 29.88 -19.22
C ALA A 637 -8.07 31.19 -19.13
N TYR A 638 -8.67 32.29 -19.60
CA TYR A 638 -8.06 33.61 -19.46
C TYR A 638 -7.98 34.12 -18.00
N GLY A 639 -8.89 33.65 -17.14
CA GLY A 639 -8.88 33.91 -15.72
C GLY A 639 -7.71 33.25 -15.05
N VAL A 640 -7.50 31.95 -15.33
CA VAL A 640 -6.36 31.20 -14.81
C VAL A 640 -5.03 31.81 -15.22
N ALA A 641 -4.94 32.33 -16.45
CA ALA A 641 -3.72 32.97 -16.98
C ALA A 641 -3.33 34.26 -16.25
N LYS A 642 -4.26 34.92 -15.56
CA LYS A 642 -3.97 36.16 -14.81
C LYS A 642 -3.12 35.88 -13.58
N ASP A 643 -3.41 34.80 -12.83
CA ASP A 643 -2.63 34.37 -11.67
C ASP A 643 -2.70 32.87 -11.51
N VAL A 644 -1.69 32.21 -12.04
CA VAL A 644 -1.55 30.73 -12.03
C VAL A 644 -1.37 30.18 -10.61
N ASP A 645 -0.66 30.91 -9.74
CA ASP A 645 -0.34 30.44 -8.40
C ASP A 645 -1.58 30.51 -7.48
N VAL A 646 -2.38 31.56 -7.61
CA VAL A 646 -3.69 31.68 -6.96
C VAL A 646 -4.59 30.54 -7.40
N PHE A 647 -4.64 30.23 -8.70
CA PHE A 647 -5.44 29.12 -9.20
C PHE A 647 -4.97 27.77 -8.67
N LYS A 648 -3.68 27.48 -8.61
CA LYS A 648 -3.14 26.25 -8.02
C LYS A 648 -3.56 26.09 -6.55
N SER A 649 -3.38 27.16 -5.77
CA SER A 649 -3.77 27.19 -4.36
C SER A 649 -5.28 26.96 -4.19
N PHE A 650 -6.09 27.55 -5.05
CA PHE A 650 -7.53 27.32 -5.09
C PHE A 650 -7.88 25.85 -5.38
N THR A 651 -7.21 25.26 -6.38
CA THR A 651 -7.42 23.83 -6.75
C THR A 651 -7.17 22.89 -5.57
N GLU A 652 -6.11 23.11 -4.82
CA GLU A 652 -5.79 22.33 -3.62
C GLU A 652 -6.89 22.43 -2.55
N VAL A 653 -7.40 23.64 -2.33
CA VAL A 653 -8.52 23.86 -1.37
C VAL A 653 -9.76 23.10 -1.79
N ILE A 654 -10.17 23.21 -3.06
CA ILE A 654 -11.38 22.56 -3.61
C ILE A 654 -11.27 21.03 -3.53
N HIS A 655 -10.16 20.47 -3.95
CA HIS A 655 -9.95 19.03 -3.90
C HIS A 655 -9.89 18.49 -2.45
N SER A 656 -9.26 19.26 -1.53
CA SER A 656 -9.23 18.88 -0.12
C SER A 656 -10.63 18.80 0.50
N ALA A 657 -11.57 19.59 0.01
CA ALA A 657 -12.98 19.59 0.42
C ALA A 657 -13.86 18.56 -0.32
N GLY A 658 -13.33 17.88 -1.36
CA GLY A 658 -14.02 16.83 -2.12
C GLY A 658 -14.87 17.32 -3.31
N ALA A 659 -14.73 18.59 -3.71
CA ALA A 659 -15.34 19.16 -4.92
C ALA A 659 -14.37 19.11 -6.11
N LYS A 660 -14.81 19.54 -7.28
CA LYS A 660 -14.10 19.41 -8.56
C LYS A 660 -13.91 20.74 -9.26
N ILE A 661 -13.01 20.75 -10.23
CA ILE A 661 -12.63 21.97 -10.99
C ILE A 661 -12.75 21.72 -12.49
N ILE A 662 -13.27 22.73 -13.18
CA ILE A 662 -13.32 22.80 -14.64
C ILE A 662 -12.73 24.13 -15.14
N ILE A 663 -11.82 24.03 -16.11
CA ILE A 663 -11.43 25.19 -16.92
C ILE A 663 -12.36 25.26 -18.13
N LYS A 664 -13.10 26.36 -18.25
CA LYS A 664 -13.96 26.60 -19.41
C LYS A 664 -13.34 27.51 -20.43
N ARG A 665 -13.82 27.43 -21.68
CA ARG A 665 -13.32 28.17 -22.84
C ARG A 665 -11.80 28.01 -22.97
N PHE A 666 -11.38 26.76 -22.89
CA PHE A 666 -9.96 26.43 -22.95
C PHE A 666 -9.39 26.82 -24.32
N GLU A 667 -8.35 27.63 -24.28
CA GLU A 667 -7.55 28.06 -25.42
C GLU A 667 -6.06 28.06 -25.03
N THR A 668 -5.22 27.43 -25.84
CA THR A 668 -3.76 27.32 -25.58
C THR A 668 -3.05 28.69 -25.58
N LYS A 669 -3.66 29.73 -26.16
CA LYS A 669 -3.15 31.09 -26.13
C LYS A 669 -3.13 31.68 -24.72
N PHE A 670 -4.01 31.24 -23.83
CA PHE A 670 -4.07 31.74 -22.44
C PHE A 670 -3.27 30.88 -21.49
N ILE A 671 -3.37 29.56 -21.64
CA ILE A 671 -2.72 28.60 -20.75
C ILE A 671 -1.77 27.76 -21.60
N PRO A 672 -0.45 27.91 -21.41
CA PRO A 672 0.52 27.02 -21.99
C PRO A 672 0.20 25.56 -21.60
N LEU A 673 0.30 24.67 -22.53
CA LEU A 673 -0.05 23.25 -22.30
C LEU A 673 0.84 22.59 -21.26
N ASP A 674 2.05 23.09 -21.07
CA ASP A 674 2.96 22.64 -20.03
C ASP A 674 2.47 22.96 -18.62
N ASP A 675 1.71 24.05 -18.45
CA ASP A 675 1.14 24.43 -17.15
C ASP A 675 -0.03 23.53 -16.74
N ILE A 676 -0.76 22.94 -17.71
CA ILE A 676 -1.90 22.03 -17.43
C ILE A 676 -1.46 20.86 -16.56
N LYS A 677 -0.25 20.34 -16.76
CA LYS A 677 0.31 19.24 -15.97
C LYS A 677 0.34 19.55 -14.46
N GLY A 678 0.50 20.83 -14.11
CA GLY A 678 0.63 21.29 -12.73
C GLY A 678 -0.69 21.68 -12.05
N PHE A 679 -1.81 21.67 -12.76
CA PHE A 679 -3.09 22.20 -12.25
C PHE A 679 -3.95 21.15 -11.55
N ASN A 680 -3.67 19.86 -11.71
CA ASN A 680 -4.49 18.78 -11.16
C ASN A 680 -5.99 18.94 -11.48
N LEU A 681 -6.32 19.13 -12.77
CA LEU A 681 -7.69 19.40 -13.22
C LEU A 681 -8.53 18.12 -13.31
N ASP A 682 -9.83 18.27 -13.01
CA ASP A 682 -10.82 17.21 -13.29
C ASP A 682 -11.34 17.31 -14.72
N TYR A 683 -11.62 18.55 -15.18
CA TYR A 683 -12.31 18.78 -16.43
C TYR A 683 -11.72 19.94 -17.22
N ILE A 684 -11.80 19.82 -18.54
CA ILE A 684 -11.62 20.91 -19.50
C ILE A 684 -12.89 21.01 -20.35
N ARG A 685 -13.39 22.25 -20.54
CA ARG A 685 -14.46 22.52 -21.49
C ARG A 685 -13.90 23.36 -22.63
N LEU A 686 -13.96 22.81 -23.83
CA LEU A 686 -13.51 23.49 -25.06
C LEU A 686 -14.36 24.71 -25.33
N ALA A 687 -13.75 25.76 -25.87
CA ALA A 687 -14.54 26.83 -26.48
C ALA A 687 -15.28 26.31 -27.71
N ARG A 688 -16.52 26.75 -27.89
CA ARG A 688 -17.38 26.36 -29.03
C ARG A 688 -16.76 26.56 -30.41
N ASP A 689 -15.80 27.49 -30.52
CA ASP A 689 -15.12 27.81 -31.78
C ASP A 689 -14.23 26.65 -32.26
N TYR A 690 -13.80 25.77 -31.38
CA TYR A 690 -13.03 24.56 -31.73
C TYR A 690 -13.94 23.40 -32.15
N THR A 691 -15.21 23.39 -31.73
CA THR A 691 -16.14 22.29 -31.99
C THR A 691 -17.09 22.58 -33.14
N ASN A 692 -17.45 23.86 -33.38
CA ASN A 692 -18.29 24.25 -34.51
C ASN A 692 -17.50 24.23 -35.83
N GLY A 693 -18.02 23.53 -36.84
CA GLY A 693 -17.36 23.31 -38.13
C GLY A 693 -16.20 22.31 -38.07
N ILE A 694 -16.08 21.53 -37.01
CA ILE A 694 -15.00 20.55 -36.83
C ILE A 694 -15.04 19.44 -37.90
N ASN A 695 -16.21 19.06 -38.37
CA ASN A 695 -16.37 18.02 -39.39
C ASN A 695 -15.67 18.37 -40.72
N THR A 696 -15.50 19.68 -41.01
CA THR A 696 -14.92 20.16 -42.29
C THR A 696 -13.51 20.74 -42.16
N GLN A 697 -13.06 21.07 -40.95
CA GLN A 697 -11.79 21.77 -40.72
C GLN A 697 -10.75 20.87 -40.10
N SER A 698 -9.81 20.34 -40.87
CA SER A 698 -8.75 19.43 -40.41
C SER A 698 -7.86 20.01 -39.32
N SER A 699 -7.66 21.33 -39.28
CA SER A 699 -6.91 21.97 -38.19
C SER A 699 -7.62 21.90 -36.84
N LYS A 700 -8.96 22.04 -36.82
CA LYS A 700 -9.76 21.87 -35.60
C LYS A 700 -9.78 20.39 -35.17
N GLN A 701 -9.93 19.48 -36.15
CA GLN A 701 -9.88 18.02 -35.90
C GLN A 701 -8.60 17.66 -35.19
N GLY A 702 -7.44 18.00 -35.77
CA GLY A 702 -6.14 17.68 -35.21
C GLY A 702 -5.90 18.33 -33.85
N PHE A 703 -6.41 19.56 -33.64
CA PHE A 703 -6.32 20.23 -32.33
C PHE A 703 -7.09 19.45 -31.26
N VAL A 704 -8.37 19.14 -31.51
CA VAL A 704 -9.23 18.45 -30.53
C VAL A 704 -8.74 17.02 -30.27
N GLU A 705 -8.28 16.32 -31.32
CA GLU A 705 -7.64 14.99 -31.19
C GLU A 705 -6.42 15.03 -30.28
N SER A 706 -5.49 15.95 -30.56
CA SER A 706 -4.26 16.09 -29.76
C SER A 706 -4.55 16.51 -28.32
N LEU A 707 -5.55 17.39 -28.11
CA LEU A 707 -5.97 17.77 -26.76
C LEU A 707 -6.62 16.62 -25.99
N GLN A 708 -7.45 15.82 -26.67
CA GLN A 708 -8.06 14.62 -26.07
C GLN A 708 -7.00 13.59 -25.68
N GLU A 709 -6.02 13.37 -26.54
CA GLU A 709 -4.90 12.47 -26.25
C GLU A 709 -4.09 12.96 -25.05
N LEU A 710 -3.72 14.24 -25.03
CA LEU A 710 -3.02 14.87 -23.90
C LEU A 710 -3.84 14.75 -22.60
N SER A 711 -5.13 15.10 -22.66
CA SER A 711 -6.03 15.08 -21.50
C SER A 711 -6.22 13.67 -20.97
N SER A 712 -6.28 12.66 -21.84
CA SER A 712 -6.34 11.26 -21.44
C SER A 712 -5.08 10.82 -20.70
N LEU A 713 -3.89 11.24 -21.16
CA LEU A 713 -2.62 10.96 -20.47
C LEU A 713 -2.55 11.62 -19.07
N LEU A 714 -3.19 12.78 -18.90
CA LEU A 714 -3.25 13.51 -17.64
C LEU A 714 -4.48 13.16 -16.78
N ASN A 715 -5.30 12.21 -17.21
CA ASN A 715 -6.56 11.82 -16.58
C ASN A 715 -7.58 12.98 -16.44
N ILE A 716 -7.55 13.92 -17.38
CA ILE A 716 -8.47 15.05 -17.45
C ILE A 716 -9.60 14.70 -18.44
N LYS A 717 -10.84 14.98 -18.07
CA LYS A 717 -12.00 14.73 -18.92
C LYS A 717 -12.36 15.97 -19.73
N VAL A 718 -12.57 15.81 -21.04
CA VAL A 718 -12.83 16.92 -21.97
C VAL A 718 -14.31 16.97 -22.33
N PHE A 719 -14.91 18.16 -22.23
CA PHE A 719 -16.25 18.47 -22.70
C PHE A 719 -16.21 19.38 -23.93
N ALA A 720 -17.09 19.10 -24.88
CA ALA A 720 -17.43 20.00 -25.98
C ALA A 720 -18.58 20.92 -25.59
N GLU A 721 -18.49 22.21 -25.91
CA GLU A 721 -19.52 23.20 -25.58
C GLU A 721 -20.35 23.55 -26.80
N ASN A 722 -21.70 23.55 -26.67
CA ASN A 722 -22.68 24.06 -27.62
C ASN A 722 -22.44 23.60 -29.07
N VAL A 723 -22.44 22.30 -29.29
CA VAL A 723 -22.26 21.68 -30.60
C VAL A 723 -23.61 21.63 -31.33
N VAL A 724 -23.93 22.67 -32.09
CA VAL A 724 -25.25 22.87 -32.70
C VAL A 724 -25.51 21.96 -33.90
N ASN A 725 -24.48 21.72 -34.72
CA ASN A 725 -24.59 20.94 -35.94
C ASN A 725 -24.48 19.42 -35.64
N GLU A 726 -25.36 18.62 -36.22
CA GLU A 726 -25.37 17.17 -36.06
C GLU A 726 -24.11 16.52 -36.59
N GLU A 727 -23.57 16.98 -37.70
CA GLU A 727 -22.33 16.42 -38.30
C GLU A 727 -21.11 16.68 -37.41
N ASP A 728 -21.03 17.87 -36.82
CA ASP A 728 -20.00 18.22 -35.85
C ASP A 728 -20.15 17.36 -34.58
N PHE A 729 -21.39 17.14 -34.12
CA PHE A 729 -21.66 16.31 -32.97
C PHE A 729 -21.24 14.84 -33.18
N GLN A 730 -21.55 14.29 -34.35
CA GLN A 730 -21.11 12.94 -34.70
C GLN A 730 -19.58 12.83 -34.80
N TYR A 731 -18.91 13.90 -35.25
CA TYR A 731 -17.44 13.93 -35.26
C TYR A 731 -16.87 14.00 -33.83
N VAL A 732 -17.38 14.86 -32.98
CA VAL A 732 -17.01 14.98 -31.57
C VAL A 732 -17.20 13.64 -30.84
N LYS A 733 -18.27 12.91 -31.16
CA LYS A 733 -18.51 11.57 -30.61
C LYS A 733 -17.42 10.56 -31.03
N LYS A 734 -16.95 10.59 -32.27
CA LYS A 734 -15.84 9.73 -32.76
C LYS A 734 -14.53 9.99 -32.02
N LEU A 735 -14.33 11.21 -31.54
CA LEU A 735 -13.14 11.59 -30.79
C LEU A 735 -13.14 11.08 -29.34
N ASN A 736 -14.19 10.38 -28.89
CA ASN A 736 -14.34 9.86 -27.55
C ASN A 736 -14.11 10.92 -26.45
N LEU A 737 -14.61 12.15 -26.67
CA LEU A 737 -14.67 13.15 -25.61
C LEU A 737 -15.58 12.64 -24.47
N TYR A 738 -15.38 13.13 -23.27
CA TYR A 738 -16.16 12.68 -22.11
C TYR A 738 -17.64 13.04 -22.20
N GLY A 739 -17.93 14.24 -22.70
CA GLY A 739 -19.31 14.68 -22.90
C GLY A 739 -19.40 15.88 -23.82
N ALA A 740 -20.62 16.18 -24.28
CA ALA A 740 -20.91 17.35 -25.09
C ALA A 740 -22.24 17.97 -24.70
N SER A 741 -22.33 19.31 -24.76
CA SER A 741 -23.60 20.04 -24.73
C SER A 741 -24.01 20.48 -26.13
N ARG A 742 -25.34 20.47 -26.39
CA ARG A 742 -25.95 20.96 -27.60
C ARG A 742 -26.59 22.34 -27.40
#